data_8baef2e4316bffd9c0c2f10f3512bb98
#
_entry.id   8baef2e4316bffd9c0c2f10f3512bb98
#
_cell.length_a   1.000
_cell.length_b   1.000
_cell.length_c   1.000
_cell.angle_alpha   90.00
_cell.angle_beta   90.00
_cell.angle_gamma   90.00
#
_symmetry.space_group_name_H-M   'P 1'
#
loop_
_entity.id
_entity.type
_entity.pdbx_description
1 polymer ?
#
loop_
_entity_poly.entity_id
_entity_poly.type
_entity_poly.pdbx_seq_one_letter_code
_entity_poly.pdbx_strand_id
1 'polypeptide(L)'
;MTTTHTSLTVNLIALSLACIFANGCSDTNKTPVQERAANTPVDPFYQAETLTKLVDFSKQQQQSWFFDKHTSHQFIESANSNKLALNFSAKGNISELKIAPPSPWDLSSYNNYNVAFDVENTSASSVHVYLSIENPEGQLQSRSVSLPANYSGTVYFPLDGKEAQTNTGMWGDAPPWQTNDRLMVWRSWRDDGGDFTKISAMNLFTIGVLEDKSLLIGDIKLRKNPPSDPNWMVNIIDKYGQYTKQTNALTITSDEQLKRLADIELAELEKSKGMSDRSRFGGYAKGPKLEATGYFRTEKVDGKWWMVDPEGYLFFSHGPANVRMANLTTITGVDFKDDSVRNRSSDEITPEDSMGIIKVSDDARQSRFITSELRHNMFQWLPDYNEPLSEHYSYRRSTHKGPVAHGETYSFYRANLQRRYGETSPKSYLDKWHEVTLDRMKDWGFTSFGNWVDPAFYDKESVPYFANGWIIGDFKTLSGHTNHWGLMPDFYDPEFKKRAEITIDAIAKSIKSSPWCIGIFIDNEKSWGEREGSVEKRYGIILDALSKDAQQSPAKHAFATHLKQKYTSINALNKAWQSDISSWDELNNGVTFTTYTDAQIADISKMLEMLGEQYFKVVNGTLAKKLPNHLYMGARMANWGMPDEIIKASVKYSDVLSFNIYEEGMQDHYWQFLEDVDLPVVIGEFHIGTATDSGLFNPGIVHAANQTDRAAMYKNYMQSVLEKPYMVGAHWFQYVDEPVSGRAFDGENANIGFVTTTDIPYPEMIEAVKDVTSTMYEKRYGK
;
A
#
# COMPACT_ATOMS: atom_id res chain seq x y z
N MET A 1 -12.61 -44.95 45.57
CA MET A 1 -11.79 -45.90 44.81
C MET A 1 -11.31 -45.18 43.56
N THR A 2 -10.08 -44.79 43.62
CA THR A 2 -9.06 -44.40 42.62
C THR A 2 -9.52 -44.08 41.20
N THR A 3 -9.51 -42.81 40.88
CA THR A 3 -9.53 -42.23 39.56
C THR A 3 -8.10 -41.99 39.10
N THR A 4 -7.71 -42.61 38.00
CA THR A 4 -6.44 -42.37 37.30
C THR A 4 -6.61 -41.30 36.23
N HIS A 5 -5.93 -40.16 36.39
CA HIS A 5 -5.73 -39.16 35.37
C HIS A 5 -4.58 -39.57 34.43
N THR A 6 -4.87 -39.69 33.14
CA THR A 6 -3.85 -39.80 32.10
C THR A 6 -3.64 -38.41 31.45
N SER A 7 -2.49 -37.83 31.72
CA SER A 7 -2.00 -36.60 31.06
C SER A 7 -1.37 -36.98 29.72
N LEU A 8 -1.89 -36.42 28.63
CA LEU A 8 -1.21 -36.43 27.33
C LEU A 8 -0.13 -35.34 27.32
N THR A 9 1.08 -35.79 27.25
CA THR A 9 2.28 -34.93 27.03
C THR A 9 2.45 -34.73 25.53
N VAL A 10 2.35 -33.49 25.08
CA VAL A 10 2.72 -33.08 23.70
C VAL A 10 4.22 -32.96 23.63
N ASN A 11 4.86 -33.82 22.84
CA ASN A 11 6.29 -33.76 22.54
C ASN A 11 6.58 -32.63 21.52
N LEU A 12 7.24 -31.55 21.97
CA LEU A 12 7.95 -30.64 21.09
C LEU A 12 9.21 -31.35 20.58
N ILE A 13 9.29 -31.54 19.27
CA ILE A 13 10.53 -31.98 18.61
C ILE A 13 11.37 -30.73 18.30
N ALA A 14 12.35 -30.47 19.14
CA ALA A 14 13.41 -29.52 18.85
C ALA A 14 14.45 -30.22 17.94
N LEU A 15 14.58 -29.79 16.68
CA LEU A 15 15.67 -30.22 15.81
C LEU A 15 16.95 -29.46 16.19
N SER A 16 17.85 -30.15 16.89
CA SER A 16 19.24 -29.70 17.10
C SER A 16 20.06 -30.02 15.85
N LEU A 17 20.56 -29.01 15.14
CA LEU A 17 21.61 -29.18 14.11
C LEU A 17 22.95 -29.42 14.77
N ALA A 18 23.50 -30.61 14.58
CA ALA A 18 24.88 -30.93 14.92
C ALA A 18 25.79 -30.60 13.73
N CYS A 19 26.77 -29.69 13.93
CA CYS A 19 27.83 -29.42 12.99
C CYS A 19 28.82 -30.60 12.95
N ILE A 20 29.02 -31.20 11.77
CA ILE A 20 30.11 -32.13 11.50
C ILE A 20 31.16 -31.37 10.66
N PHE A 21 32.33 -31.13 11.23
CA PHE A 21 33.55 -30.70 10.50
C PHE A 21 34.19 -31.91 9.84
N ALA A 22 34.40 -31.84 8.54
CA ALA A 22 35.30 -32.75 7.82
C ALA A 22 36.34 -31.91 7.05
N ASN A 23 37.58 -32.05 7.43
CA ASN A 23 38.77 -31.54 6.73
C ASN A 23 39.00 -32.31 5.41
N GLY A 24 39.37 -31.60 4.34
CA GLY A 24 39.83 -32.25 3.12
C GLY A 24 40.36 -31.30 2.06
N CYS A 25 41.70 -31.16 2.04
CA CYS A 25 42.63 -30.90 0.93
C CYS A 25 42.45 -29.71 -0.03
N SER A 26 43.51 -28.94 -0.03
CA SER A 26 43.92 -27.84 -0.91
C SER A 26 43.99 -28.17 -2.40
N ASP A 27 43.50 -27.24 -3.23
CA ASP A 27 44.03 -26.99 -4.56
C ASP A 27 44.29 -25.48 -4.74
N THR A 28 45.56 -25.18 -5.02
CA THR A 28 46.10 -23.84 -5.20
C THR A 28 46.00 -23.45 -6.65
N ASN A 29 45.21 -22.42 -6.97
CA ASN A 29 45.44 -21.37 -7.95
C ASN A 29 44.17 -20.57 -8.19
N LYS A 30 43.92 -19.57 -7.34
CA LYS A 30 43.08 -18.44 -7.64
C LYS A 30 43.76 -17.16 -7.15
N THR A 31 43.82 -16.19 -8.07
CA THR A 31 44.26 -14.82 -7.82
C THR A 31 43.58 -14.27 -6.56
N PRO A 32 44.27 -13.56 -5.67
CA PRO A 32 43.68 -13.08 -4.42
C PRO A 32 42.64 -12.03 -4.75
N VAL A 33 41.38 -12.37 -4.50
CA VAL A 33 40.33 -11.41 -4.30
C VAL A 33 40.73 -10.60 -3.07
N GLN A 34 40.96 -9.30 -3.23
CA GLN A 34 41.20 -8.39 -2.12
C GLN A 34 40.13 -8.64 -1.06
N GLU A 35 40.55 -9.13 0.12
CA GLU A 35 39.72 -9.13 1.31
C GLU A 35 39.30 -7.68 1.57
N ARG A 36 38.05 -7.37 1.28
CA ARG A 36 37.46 -6.09 1.67
C ARG A 36 37.44 -6.07 3.19
N ALA A 37 37.91 -4.96 3.72
CA ALA A 37 37.90 -4.66 5.15
C ALA A 37 36.53 -5.03 5.75
N ALA A 38 36.52 -5.91 6.72
CA ALA A 38 35.38 -6.24 7.52
C ALA A 38 34.75 -4.93 8.01
N ASN A 39 33.46 -4.76 7.80
CA ASN A 39 32.72 -3.64 8.37
C ASN A 39 33.06 -3.56 9.85
N THR A 40 33.57 -2.42 10.28
CA THR A 40 33.80 -2.17 11.70
C THR A 40 32.45 -2.35 12.40
N PRO A 41 32.28 -3.29 13.33
CA PRO A 41 31.04 -3.45 14.05
C PRO A 41 30.69 -2.10 14.69
N VAL A 42 29.50 -1.59 14.47
CA VAL A 42 28.99 -0.44 15.21
C VAL A 42 29.02 -0.84 16.68
N ASP A 43 29.63 0.00 17.52
CA ASP A 43 29.69 -0.25 18.97
C ASP A 43 28.25 -0.44 19.49
N PRO A 44 27.86 -1.64 19.94
CA PRO A 44 26.50 -1.89 20.44
C PRO A 44 26.17 -1.05 21.69
N PHE A 45 27.19 -0.39 22.28
CA PHE A 45 27.06 0.54 23.41
C PHE A 45 27.07 2.01 23.01
N TYR A 46 26.99 2.34 21.71
CA TYR A 46 26.93 3.73 21.29
C TYR A 46 25.75 4.44 21.97
N GLN A 47 26.07 5.32 22.91
CA GLN A 47 25.09 6.23 23.51
C GLN A 47 25.12 7.54 22.73
N ALA A 48 24.02 7.83 22.06
CA ALA A 48 23.90 9.08 21.32
C ALA A 48 24.00 10.30 22.26
N GLU A 49 24.91 11.22 21.93
CA GLU A 49 25.08 12.48 22.65
C GLU A 49 23.80 13.32 22.57
N THR A 50 23.25 13.72 23.72
CA THR A 50 22.12 14.65 23.76
C THR A 50 22.65 16.07 23.56
N LEU A 51 22.24 16.70 22.46
CA LEU A 51 22.58 18.08 22.12
C LEU A 51 21.76 19.09 22.92
N THR A 52 20.45 18.84 22.97
CA THR A 52 19.50 19.65 23.78
C THR A 52 18.20 18.89 24.03
N LYS A 53 17.42 19.33 25.04
CA LYS A 53 16.04 18.89 25.23
C LYS A 53 15.10 19.87 24.53
N LEU A 54 14.31 19.37 23.61
CA LEU A 54 13.24 20.12 22.93
C LEU A 54 12.01 20.25 23.84
N VAL A 55 11.64 19.15 24.51
CA VAL A 55 10.58 19.11 25.50
C VAL A 55 11.12 18.48 26.79
N ASP A 56 10.97 19.18 27.88
CA ASP A 56 11.38 18.75 29.23
C ASP A 56 10.14 18.69 30.12
N PHE A 57 9.65 17.51 30.42
CA PHE A 57 8.41 17.31 31.18
C PHE A 57 8.52 17.73 32.66
N SER A 58 9.71 18.09 33.15
CA SER A 58 9.87 18.68 34.45
C SER A 58 9.49 20.17 34.50
N LYS A 59 9.38 20.82 33.33
CA LYS A 59 9.11 22.25 33.22
C LYS A 59 7.60 22.53 33.11
N GLN A 60 6.97 22.94 34.18
CA GLN A 60 5.53 23.26 34.26
C GLN A 60 5.05 24.25 33.19
N GLN A 61 5.86 25.24 32.82
CA GLN A 61 5.53 26.24 31.80
C GLN A 61 5.38 25.66 30.40
N GLN A 62 5.92 24.48 30.12
CA GLN A 62 5.75 23.81 28.83
C GLN A 62 4.42 23.09 28.71
N GLN A 63 3.67 22.89 29.78
CA GLN A 63 2.37 22.21 29.75
C GLN A 63 1.32 22.93 28.89
N SER A 64 1.46 24.24 28.67
CA SER A 64 0.59 25.01 27.78
C SER A 64 0.85 24.79 26.27
N TRP A 65 1.85 24.00 25.90
CA TRP A 65 2.21 23.71 24.51
C TRP A 65 1.44 22.52 23.91
N PHE A 66 0.67 21.79 24.74
CA PHE A 66 0.04 20.52 24.39
C PHE A 66 -1.43 20.71 24.03
N PHE A 67 -1.82 20.19 22.86
CA PHE A 67 -3.17 20.28 22.31
C PHE A 67 -3.67 18.90 21.90
N ASP A 68 -4.73 18.44 22.55
CA ASP A 68 -5.34 17.14 22.33
C ASP A 68 -6.41 17.16 21.23
N LYS A 69 -6.38 16.15 20.37
CA LYS A 69 -7.45 15.82 19.44
C LYS A 69 -7.72 14.31 19.51
N HIS A 70 -8.82 13.91 20.12
CA HIS A 70 -9.12 12.50 20.41
C HIS A 70 -8.03 11.80 21.24
N THR A 71 -7.24 12.55 21.98
CA THR A 71 -6.24 12.07 22.93
C THR A 71 -6.53 12.61 24.33
N SER A 72 -5.84 12.06 25.30
CA SER A 72 -5.70 12.68 26.63
C SER A 72 -4.30 12.45 27.14
N HIS A 73 -3.76 13.43 27.86
CA HIS A 73 -2.42 13.33 28.40
C HIS A 73 -2.37 13.71 29.88
N GLN A 74 -1.39 13.14 30.58
CA GLN A 74 -1.12 13.45 32.00
C GLN A 74 0.40 13.44 32.24
N PHE A 75 0.88 14.48 32.92
CA PHE A 75 2.26 14.52 33.40
C PHE A 75 2.39 13.66 34.66
N ILE A 76 3.37 12.74 34.63
CA ILE A 76 3.67 11.86 35.76
C ILE A 76 5.03 12.25 36.32
N GLU A 77 5.03 12.68 37.58
CA GLU A 77 6.25 12.95 38.33
C GLU A 77 6.86 11.64 38.81
N SER A 78 8.15 11.47 38.57
CA SER A 78 8.94 10.32 39.04
C SER A 78 10.26 10.80 39.63
N ALA A 79 10.81 10.04 40.59
CA ALA A 79 12.07 10.35 41.22
C ALA A 79 13.27 10.43 40.26
N ASN A 80 13.19 9.72 39.12
CA ASN A 80 14.30 9.61 38.17
C ASN A 80 14.10 10.41 36.87
N SER A 81 12.86 10.59 36.42
CA SER A 81 12.51 11.41 35.23
C SER A 81 11.00 11.57 35.16
N ASN A 82 10.53 12.78 34.84
CA ASN A 82 9.12 12.99 34.57
C ASN A 82 8.76 12.35 33.20
N LYS A 83 7.55 11.81 33.11
CA LYS A 83 7.01 11.19 31.89
C LYS A 83 5.68 11.81 31.54
N LEU A 84 5.30 11.69 30.27
CA LEU A 84 3.98 11.98 29.77
C LEU A 84 3.22 10.67 29.56
N ALA A 85 2.13 10.44 30.29
CA ALA A 85 1.17 9.40 29.94
C ALA A 85 0.27 9.95 28.84
N LEU A 86 0.20 9.26 27.72
CA LEU A 86 -0.55 9.64 26.53
C LEU A 86 -1.49 8.50 26.13
N ASN A 87 -2.78 8.81 26.02
CA ASN A 87 -3.80 7.87 25.56
C ASN A 87 -4.39 8.36 24.25
N PHE A 88 -4.44 7.47 23.26
CA PHE A 88 -5.06 7.66 21.96
C PHE A 88 -6.41 6.95 21.95
N SER A 89 -7.48 7.66 21.61
CA SER A 89 -8.82 7.09 21.58
C SER A 89 -9.16 6.49 20.23
N ALA A 90 -9.75 5.30 20.22
CA ALA A 90 -10.30 4.66 19.01
C ALA A 90 -11.57 5.34 18.46
N LYS A 91 -12.08 6.38 19.11
CA LYS A 91 -13.27 7.13 18.66
C LYS A 91 -13.00 8.11 17.52
N GLY A 92 -11.73 8.42 17.23
CA GLY A 92 -11.32 9.26 16.10
C GLY A 92 -10.54 8.46 15.08
N ASN A 93 -10.70 8.77 13.79
CA ASN A 93 -9.84 8.15 12.76
C ASN A 93 -8.37 8.54 12.98
N ILE A 94 -8.10 9.80 13.34
CA ILE A 94 -6.79 10.29 13.76
C ILE A 94 -6.90 10.79 15.19
N SER A 95 -6.11 10.18 16.08
CA SER A 95 -5.95 10.59 17.47
C SER A 95 -4.56 11.22 17.65
N GLU A 96 -4.50 12.53 17.96
CA GLU A 96 -3.29 13.35 17.84
C GLU A 96 -3.04 14.18 19.09
N LEU A 97 -1.79 14.18 19.56
CA LEU A 97 -1.25 15.17 20.48
C LEU A 97 -0.31 16.10 19.72
N LYS A 98 -0.68 17.38 19.59
CA LYS A 98 0.18 18.43 19.04
C LYS A 98 0.98 19.09 20.16
N ILE A 99 2.29 19.25 19.97
CA ILE A 99 3.20 19.98 20.87
C ILE A 99 3.72 21.18 20.08
N ALA A 100 3.27 22.40 20.45
CA ALA A 100 3.61 23.63 19.76
C ALA A 100 4.11 24.69 20.76
N PRO A 101 5.41 25.00 20.79
CA PRO A 101 5.95 26.02 21.66
C PRO A 101 5.54 27.43 21.20
N PRO A 102 5.58 28.45 22.06
CA PRO A 102 5.24 29.81 21.69
C PRO A 102 6.19 30.45 20.65
N SER A 103 7.38 29.88 20.48
CA SER A 103 8.33 30.22 19.42
C SER A 103 8.96 28.96 18.89
N PRO A 104 9.20 28.83 17.59
CA PRO A 104 9.81 27.64 17.01
C PRO A 104 11.15 27.30 17.65
N TRP A 105 11.43 26.00 17.81
CA TRP A 105 12.77 25.53 18.16
C TRP A 105 13.72 25.88 17.04
N ASP A 106 14.81 26.60 17.33
CA ASP A 106 15.86 26.94 16.38
C ASP A 106 17.00 25.90 16.47
N LEU A 107 17.11 25.06 15.45
CA LEU A 107 18.12 24.00 15.34
C LEU A 107 19.26 24.36 14.38
N SER A 108 19.29 25.60 13.88
CA SER A 108 20.25 26.05 12.86
C SER A 108 21.73 25.98 13.28
N SER A 109 22.00 25.91 14.61
CA SER A 109 23.35 25.74 15.16
C SER A 109 23.81 24.27 15.22
N TYR A 110 22.93 23.29 14.92
CA TYR A 110 23.23 21.88 15.00
C TYR A 110 23.30 21.27 13.59
N ASN A 111 24.11 20.23 13.44
CA ASN A 111 24.24 19.43 12.22
C ASN A 111 24.19 17.94 12.58
N ASN A 112 23.72 17.13 11.66
CA ASN A 112 23.71 15.66 11.75
C ASN A 112 23.08 15.14 13.05
N TYR A 113 21.77 15.31 13.17
CA TYR A 113 21.01 15.02 14.39
C TYR A 113 19.73 14.22 14.13
N ASN A 114 19.17 13.71 15.22
CA ASN A 114 17.85 13.09 15.23
C ASN A 114 17.04 13.61 16.43
N VAL A 115 15.72 13.53 16.29
CA VAL A 115 14.78 13.71 17.41
C VAL A 115 14.54 12.35 18.04
N ALA A 116 14.68 12.24 19.35
CA ALA A 116 14.52 10.98 20.08
C ALA A 116 13.81 11.16 21.40
N PHE A 117 13.12 10.10 21.82
CA PHE A 117 12.50 10.03 23.14
C PHE A 117 12.42 8.59 23.63
N ASP A 118 12.47 8.44 24.96
CA ASP A 118 12.20 7.17 25.59
C ASP A 118 10.72 6.91 25.60
N VAL A 119 10.30 5.67 25.30
CA VAL A 119 8.89 5.31 25.24
C VAL A 119 8.64 3.94 25.85
N GLU A 120 7.50 3.81 26.52
CA GLU A 120 7.00 2.55 27.06
C GLU A 120 5.57 2.34 26.55
N ASN A 121 5.34 1.22 25.87
CA ASN A 121 4.00 0.82 25.45
C ASN A 121 3.29 0.14 26.62
N THR A 122 2.27 0.79 27.17
CA THR A 122 1.47 0.27 28.28
C THR A 122 0.16 -0.40 27.83
N SER A 123 -0.07 -0.48 26.51
CA SER A 123 -1.22 -1.18 25.93
C SER A 123 -1.02 -2.69 25.96
N ALA A 124 -2.13 -3.43 25.92
CA ALA A 124 -2.11 -4.89 25.81
C ALA A 124 -1.68 -5.41 24.42
N SER A 125 -1.72 -4.55 23.41
CA SER A 125 -1.36 -4.82 22.02
C SER A 125 -0.23 -3.88 21.56
N SER A 126 0.25 -4.08 20.34
CA SER A 126 1.19 -3.15 19.69
C SER A 126 0.56 -1.78 19.44
N VAL A 127 1.39 -0.76 19.37
CA VAL A 127 0.99 0.62 19.03
C VAL A 127 1.78 1.08 17.83
N HIS A 128 1.10 1.33 16.72
CA HIS A 128 1.68 2.02 15.56
C HIS A 128 1.54 3.52 15.78
N VAL A 129 2.63 4.17 16.20
CA VAL A 129 2.68 5.61 16.50
C VAL A 129 3.47 6.35 15.44
N TYR A 130 2.94 7.50 15.04
CA TYR A 130 3.56 8.46 14.14
C TYR A 130 4.12 9.65 14.89
N LEU A 131 5.21 10.21 14.40
CA LEU A 131 5.71 11.53 14.73
C LEU A 131 5.82 12.35 13.44
N SER A 132 5.08 13.47 13.36
CA SER A 132 5.27 14.50 12.36
C SER A 132 5.98 15.70 12.96
N ILE A 133 6.90 16.27 12.20
CA ILE A 133 7.62 17.49 12.52
C ILE A 133 7.19 18.56 11.53
N GLU A 134 6.73 19.73 12.02
CA GLU A 134 6.19 20.83 11.23
C GLU A 134 7.16 22.01 11.29
N ASN A 135 7.50 22.57 10.13
CA ASN A 135 8.28 23.80 10.05
C ASN A 135 7.38 25.06 10.09
N PRO A 136 7.93 26.29 10.23
CA PRO A 136 7.11 27.52 10.29
C PRO A 136 6.25 27.78 9.05
N GLU A 137 6.58 27.21 7.91
CA GLU A 137 5.85 27.29 6.64
C GLU A 137 4.69 26.27 6.57
N GLY A 138 4.53 25.40 7.60
CA GLY A 138 3.49 24.38 7.66
C GLY A 138 3.82 23.11 6.86
N GLN A 139 5.07 22.96 6.40
CA GLN A 139 5.54 21.75 5.75
C GLN A 139 5.80 20.66 6.79
N LEU A 140 5.57 19.40 6.44
CA LEU A 140 5.65 18.26 7.35
C LEU A 140 6.67 17.24 6.89
N GLN A 141 7.40 16.68 7.84
CA GLN A 141 8.09 15.39 7.71
C GLN A 141 7.51 14.42 8.73
N SER A 142 7.20 13.21 8.29
CA SER A 142 6.56 12.20 9.15
C SER A 142 7.28 10.87 9.09
N ARG A 143 7.40 10.23 10.26
CA ARG A 143 7.92 8.87 10.41
C ARG A 143 7.04 8.13 11.40
N SER A 144 7.13 6.81 11.40
CA SER A 144 6.37 6.00 12.34
C SER A 144 7.13 4.75 12.78
N VAL A 145 6.66 4.17 13.87
CA VAL A 145 7.20 2.94 14.43
C VAL A 145 6.08 2.14 15.09
N SER A 146 6.11 0.81 14.96
CA SER A 146 5.26 -0.05 15.75
C SER A 146 6.01 -0.55 17.00
N LEU A 147 5.41 -0.34 18.15
CA LEU A 147 5.95 -0.71 19.47
C LEU A 147 5.20 -1.95 19.98
N PRO A 148 5.87 -3.09 20.20
CA PRO A 148 5.20 -4.27 20.76
C PRO A 148 4.55 -3.96 22.11
N ALA A 149 3.58 -4.77 22.52
CA ALA A 149 3.03 -4.72 23.88
C ALA A 149 4.16 -4.82 24.92
N ASN A 150 4.09 -4.02 25.98
CA ASN A 150 5.10 -3.95 27.05
C ASN A 150 6.53 -3.55 26.58
N TYR A 151 6.66 -2.95 25.39
CA TYR A 151 7.93 -2.42 24.92
C TYR A 151 8.40 -1.27 25.84
N SER A 152 9.70 -1.24 26.13
CA SER A 152 10.37 -0.11 26.79
C SER A 152 11.72 0.10 26.13
N GLY A 153 11.97 1.31 25.63
CA GLY A 153 13.22 1.66 24.94
C GLY A 153 13.19 3.06 24.36
N THR A 154 14.18 3.39 23.54
CA THR A 154 14.27 4.68 22.87
C THR A 154 13.88 4.53 21.39
N VAL A 155 13.11 5.48 20.87
CA VAL A 155 12.82 5.65 19.45
C VAL A 155 13.46 6.94 18.92
N TYR A 156 13.83 6.94 17.64
CA TYR A 156 14.44 8.12 17.03
C TYR A 156 13.96 8.36 15.59
N PHE A 157 13.86 9.63 15.25
CA PHE A 157 13.48 10.18 13.96
C PHE A 157 14.71 10.90 13.38
N PRO A 158 15.36 10.40 12.32
CA PRO A 158 16.46 11.10 11.64
C PRO A 158 15.95 12.41 11.01
N LEU A 159 16.61 13.51 11.31
CA LEU A 159 16.25 14.83 10.80
C LEU A 159 17.53 15.62 10.52
N ASP A 160 17.77 15.98 9.26
CA ASP A 160 19.01 16.60 8.80
C ASP A 160 18.84 18.10 8.46
N GLY A 161 17.81 18.74 8.97
CA GLY A 161 17.63 20.20 8.80
C GLY A 161 17.49 20.62 7.34
N LYS A 162 18.57 21.09 6.73
CA LYS A 162 18.61 21.58 5.34
C LYS A 162 18.96 20.53 4.31
N GLU A 163 19.57 19.43 4.72
CA GLU A 163 20.04 18.43 3.78
C GLU A 163 18.87 17.66 3.19
N ALA A 164 18.76 17.72 1.87
CA ALA A 164 17.87 16.84 1.15
C ALA A 164 18.31 15.40 1.37
N GLN A 165 17.40 14.55 1.80
CA GLN A 165 17.66 13.11 1.91
C GLN A 165 18.08 12.56 0.55
N THR A 166 19.01 11.62 0.54
CA THR A 166 19.44 10.94 -0.68
C THR A 166 18.24 10.30 -1.36
N ASN A 167 17.97 10.69 -2.60
CA ASN A 167 16.89 10.09 -3.39
C ASN A 167 17.35 8.74 -3.91
N THR A 168 17.06 7.68 -3.17
CA THR A 168 17.37 6.30 -3.54
C THR A 168 16.38 5.70 -4.53
N GLY A 169 15.21 6.30 -4.67
CA GLY A 169 14.06 5.75 -5.40
C GLY A 169 13.31 4.67 -4.63
N MET A 170 13.61 4.45 -3.36
CA MET A 170 12.90 3.51 -2.48
C MET A 170 11.99 4.29 -1.51
N TRP A 171 10.92 3.64 -1.05
CA TRP A 171 10.09 4.20 0.03
C TRP A 171 10.78 4.11 1.38
N GLY A 172 11.37 2.97 1.68
CA GLY A 172 12.18 2.76 2.88
C GLY A 172 13.63 2.52 2.52
N ASP A 173 14.54 3.26 3.15
CA ASP A 173 15.97 3.12 2.95
C ASP A 173 16.59 2.21 4.01
N ALA A 174 17.67 1.51 3.63
CA ALA A 174 18.53 0.87 4.62
C ALA A 174 19.06 1.96 5.57
N PRO A 175 19.11 1.72 6.88
CA PRO A 175 19.66 2.70 7.81
C PRO A 175 21.16 2.91 7.55
N PRO A 176 21.64 4.18 7.52
CA PRO A 176 23.06 4.48 7.30
C PRO A 176 23.96 4.15 8.50
N TRP A 177 23.35 3.77 9.62
CA TRP A 177 24.01 3.28 10.84
C TRP A 177 23.11 2.28 11.55
N GLN A 178 23.68 1.56 12.50
CA GLN A 178 22.93 0.65 13.39
C GLN A 178 23.08 1.12 14.84
N THR A 179 21.97 1.06 15.59
CA THR A 179 21.91 1.31 17.03
C THR A 179 20.96 0.31 17.68
N ASN A 180 20.97 0.23 19.03
CA ASN A 180 19.98 -0.54 19.77
C ASN A 180 18.62 0.18 19.88
N ASP A 181 18.56 1.47 19.52
CA ASP A 181 17.33 2.24 19.51
C ASP A 181 16.47 1.89 18.28
N ARG A 182 15.15 2.04 18.38
CA ARG A 182 14.26 1.82 17.25
C ARG A 182 14.18 3.03 16.33
N LEU A 183 14.51 2.80 15.07
CA LEU A 183 14.33 3.78 14.01
C LEU A 183 12.83 3.97 13.72
N MET A 184 12.37 5.20 13.71
CA MET A 184 11.09 5.56 13.12
C MET A 184 11.27 5.60 11.60
N VAL A 185 10.61 4.66 10.93
CA VAL A 185 10.73 4.46 9.50
C VAL A 185 9.49 4.96 8.77
N TRP A 186 9.51 4.84 7.50
CA TRP A 186 8.51 5.15 6.51
C TRP A 186 8.12 6.62 6.45
N ARG A 187 8.35 7.18 5.29
CA ARG A 187 7.78 8.46 4.91
C ARG A 187 6.30 8.26 4.70
N SER A 188 5.47 8.82 5.58
CA SER A 188 4.10 9.01 5.18
C SER A 188 4.10 9.85 3.89
N TRP A 189 3.03 9.75 3.09
CA TRP A 189 2.82 10.58 1.89
C TRP A 189 2.95 12.09 2.09
N ARG A 190 3.23 12.56 3.32
CA ARG A 190 3.49 13.94 3.69
C ARG A 190 4.94 14.16 4.13
N ASP A 191 5.87 13.93 3.24
CA ASP A 191 7.20 14.54 3.30
C ASP A 191 7.20 15.69 2.29
N ASP A 192 6.83 16.87 2.75
CA ASP A 192 6.64 18.05 1.88
C ASP A 192 7.98 18.64 1.42
N GLY A 193 9.11 18.15 1.92
CA GLY A 193 10.41 18.79 1.74
C GLY A 193 10.51 20.09 2.55
N GLY A 194 11.58 20.84 2.42
CA GLY A 194 11.73 22.16 3.05
C GLY A 194 12.86 22.26 4.06
N ASP A 195 12.95 23.42 4.69
CA ASP A 195 13.96 23.72 5.71
C ASP A 195 13.40 23.42 7.12
N PHE A 196 13.92 22.37 7.76
CA PHE A 196 13.57 21.96 9.11
C PHE A 196 14.62 22.37 10.15
N THR A 197 15.45 23.35 9.87
CA THR A 197 16.31 24.00 10.88
C THR A 197 15.50 24.77 11.93
N LYS A 198 14.23 25.04 11.66
CA LYS A 198 13.24 25.56 12.64
C LYS A 198 12.03 24.65 12.68
N ILE A 199 11.61 24.29 13.88
CA ILE A 199 10.45 23.42 14.11
C ILE A 199 9.38 24.21 14.86
N SER A 200 8.20 24.37 14.26
CA SER A 200 7.06 25.07 14.85
C SER A 200 6.18 24.16 15.71
N ALA A 201 6.10 22.86 15.37
CA ALA A 201 5.34 21.87 16.11
C ALA A 201 5.85 20.43 15.87
N MET A 202 5.49 19.56 16.80
CA MET A 202 5.60 18.10 16.69
C MET A 202 4.23 17.50 16.97
N ASN A 203 3.81 16.51 16.17
CA ASN A 203 2.53 15.83 16.33
C ASN A 203 2.78 14.33 16.54
N LEU A 204 2.37 13.81 17.70
CA LEU A 204 2.32 12.38 18.00
C LEU A 204 0.90 11.87 17.74
N PHE A 205 0.72 10.90 16.88
CA PHE A 205 -0.62 10.44 16.50
C PHE A 205 -0.68 8.96 16.13
N THR A 206 -1.91 8.43 16.15
CA THR A 206 -2.28 7.12 15.62
C THR A 206 -3.37 7.28 14.56
N ILE A 207 -3.49 6.31 13.65
CA ILE A 207 -4.48 6.31 12.58
C ILE A 207 -5.26 4.99 12.63
N GLY A 208 -6.59 5.06 12.59
CA GLY A 208 -7.46 3.92 12.36
C GLY A 208 -7.33 2.79 13.39
N VAL A 209 -6.99 3.10 14.66
CA VAL A 209 -6.84 2.09 15.72
C VAL A 209 -8.18 1.49 16.10
N LEU A 210 -8.23 0.17 16.32
CA LEU A 210 -9.44 -0.55 16.70
C LEU A 210 -9.78 -0.44 18.21
N GLU A 211 -8.79 -0.14 19.03
CA GLU A 211 -8.92 0.00 20.48
C GLU A 211 -8.06 1.17 20.99
N ASP A 212 -8.39 1.70 22.18
CA ASP A 212 -7.62 2.76 22.81
C ASP A 212 -6.17 2.29 23.06
N LYS A 213 -5.19 3.14 22.74
CA LYS A 213 -3.75 2.88 22.89
C LYS A 213 -3.12 3.81 23.92
N SER A 214 -2.14 3.34 24.67
CA SER A 214 -1.51 4.09 25.74
C SER A 214 0.01 3.98 25.71
N LEU A 215 0.69 5.12 25.83
CA LEU A 215 2.15 5.22 25.91
C LEU A 215 2.58 6.04 27.13
N LEU A 216 3.75 5.72 27.68
CA LEU A 216 4.51 6.60 28.57
C LEU A 216 5.70 7.14 27.79
N ILE A 217 5.85 8.46 27.71
CA ILE A 217 6.88 9.11 26.89
C ILE A 217 7.79 9.92 27.82
N GLY A 218 9.10 9.76 27.66
CA GLY A 218 10.13 10.57 28.30
C GLY A 218 10.41 11.85 27.51
N ASP A 219 11.31 12.70 28.05
CA ASP A 219 11.70 13.96 27.41
C ASP A 219 12.05 13.80 25.94
N ILE A 220 11.61 14.75 25.11
CA ILE A 220 11.94 14.77 23.69
C ILE A 220 13.28 15.52 23.51
N LYS A 221 14.24 14.83 22.93
CA LYS A 221 15.65 15.27 22.87
C LYS A 221 16.09 15.40 21.40
N LEU A 222 16.92 16.39 21.15
CA LEU A 222 17.77 16.44 19.96
C LEU A 222 19.06 15.70 20.30
N ARG A 223 19.43 14.71 19.48
CA ARG A 223 20.65 13.92 19.69
C ARG A 223 21.51 13.96 18.42
N LYS A 224 22.82 13.85 18.62
CA LYS A 224 23.77 13.69 17.51
C LYS A 224 23.59 12.32 16.86
N ASN A 225 23.60 12.27 15.52
CA ASN A 225 23.58 11.00 14.82
C ASN A 225 24.90 10.24 14.99
N PRO A 226 24.89 8.90 14.96
CA PRO A 226 26.09 8.11 14.80
C PRO A 226 26.84 8.46 13.50
N PRO A 227 28.15 8.15 13.39
CA PRO A 227 28.82 8.22 12.11
C PRO A 227 28.11 7.35 11.06
N SER A 228 27.79 7.92 9.91
CA SER A 228 27.21 7.18 8.81
C SER A 228 28.27 6.38 8.03
N ASP A 229 27.91 5.19 7.57
CA ASP A 229 28.71 4.43 6.61
C ASP A 229 28.54 5.06 5.22
N PRO A 230 29.59 5.61 4.60
CA PRO A 230 29.48 6.21 3.26
C PRO A 230 29.11 5.19 2.17
N ASN A 231 29.27 3.89 2.45
CA ASN A 231 28.93 2.79 1.56
C ASN A 231 27.64 2.06 2.00
N TRP A 232 26.80 2.71 2.79
CA TRP A 232 25.60 2.08 3.37
C TRP A 232 24.64 1.46 2.34
N MET A 233 24.63 1.98 1.11
CA MET A 233 23.82 1.48 -0.01
C MET A 233 24.61 0.59 -1.00
N VAL A 234 25.89 0.34 -0.78
CA VAL A 234 26.70 -0.45 -1.71
C VAL A 234 26.56 -1.95 -1.40
N ASN A 235 26.31 -2.76 -2.46
CA ASN A 235 26.18 -4.21 -2.37
C ASN A 235 25.15 -4.70 -1.34
N ILE A 236 24.06 -3.97 -1.17
CA ILE A 236 23.02 -4.31 -0.19
C ILE A 236 22.04 -5.39 -0.69
N ILE A 237 22.03 -5.70 -1.99
CA ILE A 237 21.14 -6.67 -2.61
C ILE A 237 21.93 -7.84 -3.17
N ASP A 238 21.64 -9.05 -2.72
CA ASP A 238 22.28 -10.28 -3.20
C ASP A 238 21.70 -10.81 -4.51
N LYS A 239 22.20 -11.95 -5.00
CA LYS A 239 21.71 -12.59 -6.23
C LYS A 239 20.26 -13.09 -6.19
N TYR A 240 19.68 -13.16 -5.00
CA TYR A 240 18.27 -13.53 -4.80
C TYR A 240 17.36 -12.31 -4.60
N GLY A 241 17.90 -11.10 -4.61
CA GLY A 241 17.16 -9.88 -4.32
C GLY A 241 16.94 -9.64 -2.83
N GLN A 242 17.70 -10.28 -1.95
CA GLN A 242 17.62 -10.17 -0.49
C GLN A 242 18.61 -9.16 0.06
N TYR A 243 18.31 -8.60 1.23
CA TYR A 243 19.19 -7.68 1.94
C TYR A 243 20.41 -8.42 2.53
N THR A 244 21.60 -7.92 2.24
CA THR A 244 22.87 -8.61 2.57
C THR A 244 23.38 -8.40 3.98
N LYS A 245 22.92 -7.31 4.64
CA LYS A 245 23.45 -6.93 5.96
C LYS A 245 22.65 -7.51 7.13
N GLN A 246 21.53 -8.18 6.84
CA GLN A 246 20.69 -8.83 7.84
C GLN A 246 20.15 -10.16 7.29
N THR A 247 20.14 -11.19 8.11
CA THR A 247 19.57 -12.50 7.78
C THR A 247 18.42 -12.81 8.73
N ASN A 248 17.44 -13.56 8.25
CA ASN A 248 16.34 -14.11 9.02
C ASN A 248 16.15 -15.61 8.69
N ALA A 249 15.16 -16.25 9.32
CA ALA A 249 14.91 -17.69 9.14
C ALA A 249 14.53 -18.08 7.69
N LEU A 250 14.06 -17.12 6.87
CA LEU A 250 13.62 -17.34 5.49
C LEU A 250 14.67 -16.92 4.45
N THR A 251 15.85 -16.46 4.89
CA THR A 251 16.94 -16.06 4.00
C THR A 251 17.48 -17.25 3.23
N ILE A 252 17.50 -17.16 1.90
CA ILE A 252 18.03 -18.18 0.99
C ILE A 252 19.54 -17.95 0.77
N THR A 253 20.33 -19.01 0.89
CA THR A 253 21.79 -18.98 0.76
C THR A 253 22.30 -19.77 -0.46
N SER A 254 21.49 -20.68 -1.01
CA SER A 254 21.87 -21.45 -2.21
C SER A 254 20.67 -21.87 -3.05
N ASP A 255 20.94 -22.15 -4.34
CA ASP A 255 19.92 -22.62 -5.28
C ASP A 255 19.40 -24.02 -4.87
N GLU A 256 20.26 -24.87 -4.26
CA GLU A 256 19.88 -26.18 -3.75
C GLU A 256 18.90 -26.06 -2.56
N GLN A 257 19.14 -25.09 -1.68
CA GLN A 257 18.21 -24.80 -0.58
C GLN A 257 16.83 -24.39 -1.14
N LEU A 258 16.81 -23.52 -2.15
CA LEU A 258 15.58 -23.02 -2.76
C LEU A 258 14.79 -24.17 -3.42
N LYS A 259 15.45 -25.05 -4.17
CA LYS A 259 14.84 -26.25 -4.76
C LYS A 259 14.31 -27.22 -3.72
N ARG A 260 15.10 -27.50 -2.68
CA ARG A 260 14.67 -28.40 -1.59
C ARG A 260 13.43 -27.88 -0.87
N LEU A 261 13.33 -26.57 -0.63
CA LEU A 261 12.14 -25.96 -0.02
C LEU A 261 10.94 -26.06 -0.97
N ALA A 262 11.13 -25.95 -2.29
CA ALA A 262 10.07 -26.20 -3.26
C ALA A 262 9.55 -27.64 -3.18
N ASP A 263 10.44 -28.64 -3.16
CA ASP A 263 10.07 -30.06 -3.10
C ASP A 263 9.28 -30.39 -1.83
N ILE A 264 9.68 -29.80 -0.68
CA ILE A 264 8.95 -29.97 0.60
C ILE A 264 7.55 -29.39 0.48
N GLU A 265 7.42 -28.14 0.04
CA GLU A 265 6.13 -27.47 -0.08
C GLU A 265 5.20 -28.19 -1.06
N LEU A 266 5.69 -28.59 -2.24
CA LEU A 266 4.90 -29.32 -3.22
C LEU A 266 4.36 -30.63 -2.65
N ALA A 267 5.18 -31.37 -1.88
CA ALA A 267 4.74 -32.61 -1.21
C ALA A 267 3.70 -32.37 -0.11
N GLU A 268 3.66 -31.18 0.49
CA GLU A 268 2.64 -30.78 1.47
C GLU A 268 1.34 -30.37 0.77
N LEU A 269 1.43 -29.53 -0.27
CA LEU A 269 0.29 -29.08 -1.06
C LEU A 269 -0.45 -30.25 -1.74
N GLU A 270 0.26 -31.27 -2.21
CA GLU A 270 -0.35 -32.49 -2.79
C GLU A 270 -1.26 -33.24 -1.80
N LYS A 271 -0.99 -33.13 -0.50
CA LYS A 271 -1.79 -33.77 0.56
C LYS A 271 -3.01 -32.92 0.97
N SER A 272 -3.01 -31.66 0.59
CA SER A 272 -4.06 -30.73 1.00
C SER A 272 -5.39 -31.05 0.31
N LYS A 273 -6.45 -31.08 1.11
CA LYS A 273 -7.82 -31.26 0.61
C LYS A 273 -8.60 -29.96 0.51
N GLY A 274 -7.98 -28.84 0.91
CA GLY A 274 -8.65 -27.56 1.06
C GLY A 274 -9.72 -27.59 2.17
N MET A 275 -10.56 -26.55 2.20
CA MET A 275 -11.62 -26.41 3.22
C MET A 275 -12.85 -27.23 2.85
N SER A 276 -13.38 -28.01 3.81
CA SER A 276 -14.48 -28.97 3.59
C SER A 276 -15.87 -28.35 3.47
N ASP A 277 -16.00 -27.06 3.75
CA ASP A 277 -17.26 -26.32 3.74
C ASP A 277 -17.41 -25.40 2.52
N ARG A 278 -16.66 -25.65 1.45
CA ARG A 278 -16.66 -24.86 0.22
C ARG A 278 -17.45 -25.54 -0.90
N SER A 279 -18.22 -24.71 -1.64
CA SER A 279 -18.77 -25.07 -2.95
C SER A 279 -17.66 -25.11 -4.02
N ARG A 280 -18.02 -25.51 -5.24
CA ARG A 280 -17.10 -25.46 -6.39
C ARG A 280 -16.46 -24.08 -6.58
N PHE A 281 -17.21 -23.00 -6.35
CA PHE A 281 -16.75 -21.63 -6.48
C PHE A 281 -16.25 -21.01 -5.16
N GLY A 282 -16.08 -21.80 -4.10
CA GLY A 282 -15.61 -21.33 -2.80
C GLY A 282 -16.71 -20.79 -1.88
N GLY A 283 -17.99 -20.85 -2.27
CA GLY A 283 -19.13 -20.45 -1.45
C GLY A 283 -19.37 -21.38 -0.26
N TYR A 284 -20.23 -20.97 0.68
CA TYR A 284 -20.53 -21.69 1.92
C TYR A 284 -21.43 -22.90 1.68
N ALA A 285 -20.85 -24.08 1.47
CA ALA A 285 -21.59 -25.30 1.16
C ALA A 285 -22.48 -25.82 2.31
N LYS A 286 -22.22 -25.40 3.54
CA LYS A 286 -23.06 -25.71 4.71
C LYS A 286 -24.16 -24.69 5.00
N GLY A 287 -24.15 -23.56 4.29
CA GLY A 287 -25.14 -22.49 4.41
C GLY A 287 -26.40 -22.74 3.56
N PRO A 288 -27.34 -21.79 3.54
CA PRO A 288 -28.49 -21.87 2.67
C PRO A 288 -28.08 -21.84 1.21
N LYS A 289 -28.77 -22.62 0.39
CA LYS A 289 -28.61 -22.59 -1.06
C LYS A 289 -29.75 -21.80 -1.68
N LEU A 290 -29.42 -20.72 -2.36
CA LEU A 290 -30.35 -19.85 -3.10
C LEU A 290 -30.50 -20.32 -4.54
N GLU A 291 -31.23 -19.57 -5.36
CA GLU A 291 -31.34 -19.85 -6.80
C GLU A 291 -29.98 -19.72 -7.49
N ALA A 292 -29.63 -20.73 -8.31
CA ALA A 292 -28.43 -20.73 -9.14
C ALA A 292 -28.71 -19.90 -10.41
N THR A 293 -27.90 -18.85 -10.66
CA THR A 293 -28.04 -17.96 -11.82
C THR A 293 -26.96 -18.17 -12.87
N GLY A 294 -25.92 -18.95 -12.56
CA GLY A 294 -24.78 -19.17 -13.43
C GLY A 294 -23.71 -18.06 -13.39
N TYR A 295 -23.93 -16.99 -12.63
CA TYR A 295 -22.99 -15.89 -12.43
C TYR A 295 -23.05 -15.40 -10.99
N PHE A 296 -22.01 -14.70 -10.53
CA PHE A 296 -22.01 -14.06 -9.23
C PHE A 296 -23.02 -12.91 -9.19
N ARG A 297 -23.70 -12.76 -8.06
CA ARG A 297 -24.59 -11.64 -7.77
C ARG A 297 -24.50 -11.24 -6.30
N THR A 298 -25.17 -10.19 -5.90
CA THR A 298 -25.30 -9.78 -4.50
C THR A 298 -26.75 -10.00 -4.03
N GLU A 299 -26.90 -10.38 -2.77
CA GLU A 299 -28.23 -10.60 -2.15
C GLU A 299 -28.15 -10.37 -0.64
N LYS A 300 -29.24 -9.88 -0.04
CA LYS A 300 -29.33 -9.66 1.40
C LYS A 300 -30.02 -10.85 2.07
N VAL A 301 -29.30 -11.56 2.93
CA VAL A 301 -29.79 -12.75 3.64
C VAL A 301 -29.67 -12.51 5.13
N ASP A 302 -30.78 -12.68 5.88
CA ASP A 302 -30.86 -12.45 7.32
C ASP A 302 -30.29 -11.07 7.76
N GLY A 303 -30.57 -10.02 6.96
CA GLY A 303 -30.13 -8.65 7.23
C GLY A 303 -28.68 -8.34 6.87
N LYS A 304 -27.91 -9.31 6.40
CA LYS A 304 -26.50 -9.15 5.96
C LYS A 304 -26.39 -9.23 4.45
N TRP A 305 -25.56 -8.38 3.84
CA TRP A 305 -25.20 -8.51 2.44
C TRP A 305 -24.24 -9.67 2.21
N TRP A 306 -24.45 -10.38 1.12
CA TRP A 306 -23.61 -11.46 0.63
C TRP A 306 -23.40 -11.33 -0.88
N MET A 307 -22.28 -11.79 -1.36
CA MET A 307 -22.21 -12.31 -2.72
C MET A 307 -22.85 -13.69 -2.73
N VAL A 308 -23.37 -14.09 -3.88
CA VAL A 308 -23.91 -15.44 -4.12
C VAL A 308 -23.18 -16.01 -5.31
N ASP A 309 -22.64 -17.19 -5.18
CA ASP A 309 -21.89 -17.83 -6.24
C ASP A 309 -22.79 -18.34 -7.40
N PRO A 310 -22.24 -18.71 -8.54
CA PRO A 310 -23.03 -19.16 -9.71
C PRO A 310 -23.96 -20.36 -9.42
N GLU A 311 -23.67 -21.17 -8.40
CA GLU A 311 -24.46 -22.34 -8.00
C GLU A 311 -25.47 -22.02 -6.89
N GLY A 312 -25.50 -20.77 -6.38
CA GLY A 312 -26.45 -20.30 -5.39
C GLY A 312 -25.98 -20.36 -3.95
N TYR A 313 -24.71 -20.63 -3.67
CA TYR A 313 -24.19 -20.60 -2.31
C TYR A 313 -23.78 -19.21 -1.88
N LEU A 314 -23.96 -18.89 -0.60
CA LEU A 314 -23.47 -17.65 -0.01
C LEU A 314 -21.95 -17.57 -0.14
N PHE A 315 -21.46 -16.43 -0.59
CA PHE A 315 -20.05 -16.25 -0.87
C PHE A 315 -19.53 -14.98 -0.21
N PHE A 316 -18.38 -15.10 0.46
CA PHE A 316 -17.60 -13.97 0.98
C PHE A 316 -16.23 -13.97 0.30
N SER A 317 -15.93 -12.87 -0.38
CA SER A 317 -14.71 -12.76 -1.20
C SER A 317 -13.50 -12.43 -0.33
N HIS A 318 -12.56 -13.37 -0.22
CA HIS A 318 -11.32 -13.17 0.54
C HIS A 318 -10.14 -13.86 -0.12
N GLY A 319 -9.05 -13.10 -0.29
CA GLY A 319 -7.80 -13.60 -0.84
C GLY A 319 -6.80 -12.49 -1.16
N PRO A 320 -5.65 -12.84 -1.75
CA PRO A 320 -4.62 -11.88 -2.12
C PRO A 320 -5.01 -11.10 -3.38
N ALA A 321 -4.74 -9.81 -3.37
CA ALA A 321 -4.67 -8.95 -4.53
C ALA A 321 -3.26 -8.95 -5.15
N ASN A 322 -3.11 -8.38 -6.33
CA ASN A 322 -1.84 -8.19 -7.03
C ASN A 322 -1.03 -9.50 -7.19
N VAL A 323 -1.72 -10.57 -7.60
CA VAL A 323 -1.11 -11.87 -7.89
C VAL A 323 -0.63 -11.86 -9.34
N ARG A 324 0.49 -11.20 -9.62
CA ARG A 324 1.03 -10.99 -10.97
C ARG A 324 2.52 -10.66 -10.94
N MET A 325 3.16 -10.73 -12.10
CA MET A 325 4.61 -10.47 -12.25
C MET A 325 4.97 -9.01 -12.51
N ALA A 326 4.01 -8.17 -12.91
CA ALA A 326 4.28 -6.83 -13.46
C ALA A 326 5.00 -5.91 -12.47
N ASN A 327 4.61 -5.92 -11.20
CA ASN A 327 5.14 -5.02 -10.17
C ASN A 327 6.41 -5.55 -9.47
N LEU A 328 6.95 -6.69 -9.90
CA LEU A 328 8.06 -7.37 -9.24
C LEU A 328 9.42 -7.13 -9.93
N THR A 329 9.56 -5.97 -10.57
CA THR A 329 10.82 -5.50 -11.16
C THR A 329 11.36 -4.31 -10.39
N THR A 330 12.68 -4.14 -10.41
CA THR A 330 13.39 -3.02 -9.78
C THR A 330 14.34 -2.33 -10.76
N ILE A 331 14.53 -1.02 -10.63
CA ILE A 331 15.46 -0.24 -11.47
C ILE A 331 16.91 -0.63 -11.17
N THR A 332 17.68 -0.95 -12.22
CA THR A 332 19.09 -1.37 -12.11
C THR A 332 20.08 -0.19 -12.04
N GLY A 333 19.65 1.03 -12.32
CA GLY A 333 20.51 2.20 -12.45
C GLY A 333 21.15 2.34 -13.84
N VAL A 334 20.71 1.55 -14.80
CA VAL A 334 21.17 1.52 -16.19
C VAL A 334 20.09 2.08 -17.11
N ASP A 335 20.51 2.74 -18.19
CA ASP A 335 19.65 3.21 -19.27
C ASP A 335 20.33 3.08 -20.64
N PHE A 336 19.60 3.42 -21.70
CA PHE A 336 20.05 3.32 -23.09
C PHE A 336 19.93 4.68 -23.77
N LYS A 337 20.93 5.03 -24.58
CA LYS A 337 20.93 6.28 -25.39
C LYS A 337 19.95 6.18 -26.57
N ASP A 338 19.56 4.98 -26.97
CA ASP A 338 18.56 4.74 -27.98
C ASP A 338 17.16 5.03 -27.47
N ASP A 339 16.58 6.17 -27.87
CA ASP A 339 15.26 6.61 -27.43
C ASP A 339 14.11 5.72 -27.91
N SER A 340 14.34 4.83 -28.88
CA SER A 340 13.31 3.91 -29.39
C SER A 340 12.76 2.96 -28.32
N VAL A 341 13.54 2.69 -27.25
CA VAL A 341 13.12 1.88 -26.10
C VAL A 341 11.95 2.49 -25.32
N ARG A 342 11.70 3.82 -25.49
CA ARG A 342 10.65 4.56 -24.80
C ARG A 342 9.36 4.70 -25.60
N ASN A 343 9.34 4.23 -26.84
CA ASN A 343 8.19 4.36 -27.72
C ASN A 343 6.96 3.65 -27.13
N ARG A 344 5.81 4.34 -27.19
CA ARG A 344 4.50 3.81 -26.78
C ARG A 344 3.55 3.78 -27.96
N SER A 345 2.67 2.79 -27.98
CA SER A 345 1.55 2.78 -28.92
C SER A 345 0.46 3.73 -28.43
N SER A 346 -0.18 4.46 -29.34
CA SER A 346 -1.39 5.27 -29.04
C SER A 346 -2.58 4.43 -28.59
N ASP A 347 -2.58 3.13 -28.94
CA ASP A 347 -3.68 2.21 -28.63
C ASP A 347 -3.45 1.44 -27.32
N GLU A 348 -2.36 1.74 -26.60
CA GLU A 348 -2.02 1.08 -25.35
C GLU A 348 -3.13 1.28 -24.30
N ILE A 349 -3.51 0.19 -23.63
CA ILE A 349 -4.55 0.17 -22.57
C ILE A 349 -3.99 -0.26 -21.21
N THR A 350 -2.72 -0.65 -21.17
CA THR A 350 -2.06 -1.08 -19.94
C THR A 350 -1.20 0.05 -19.41
N PRO A 351 -1.42 0.53 -18.17
CA PRO A 351 -0.59 1.55 -17.57
C PRO A 351 0.83 1.02 -17.29
N GLU A 352 1.79 1.93 -17.16
CA GLU A 352 3.21 1.59 -17.08
C GLU A 352 3.56 0.68 -15.89
N ASP A 353 2.91 0.88 -14.73
CA ASP A 353 3.08 0.04 -13.55
C ASP A 353 2.64 -1.42 -13.76
N SER A 354 1.70 -1.63 -14.67
CA SER A 354 1.09 -2.93 -14.98
C SER A 354 1.69 -3.60 -16.22
N MET A 355 2.67 -2.96 -16.89
CA MET A 355 3.34 -3.54 -18.05
C MET A 355 4.14 -4.79 -17.66
N GLY A 356 4.05 -5.82 -18.48
CA GLY A 356 4.89 -7.01 -18.38
C GLY A 356 6.36 -6.73 -18.72
N ILE A 357 7.05 -7.75 -19.20
CA ILE A 357 8.44 -7.62 -19.67
C ILE A 357 8.47 -6.83 -20.99
N ILE A 358 9.10 -5.66 -20.96
CA ILE A 358 9.44 -4.87 -22.15
C ILE A 358 10.87 -5.22 -22.52
N LYS A 359 11.06 -5.96 -23.62
CA LYS A 359 12.39 -6.36 -24.08
C LYS A 359 13.10 -5.23 -24.79
N VAL A 360 14.35 -5.01 -24.42
CA VAL A 360 15.28 -4.12 -25.13
C VAL A 360 16.01 -4.91 -26.19
N SER A 361 16.12 -4.37 -27.41
CA SER A 361 16.86 -5.01 -28.51
C SER A 361 18.37 -5.04 -28.22
N ASP A 362 19.07 -6.00 -28.82
CA ASP A 362 20.53 -6.10 -28.65
C ASP A 362 21.26 -4.86 -29.20
N ASP A 363 20.73 -4.24 -30.25
CA ASP A 363 21.28 -2.99 -30.79
C ASP A 363 21.14 -1.82 -29.79
N ALA A 364 19.96 -1.68 -29.15
CA ALA A 364 19.77 -0.66 -28.14
C ALA A 364 20.65 -0.88 -26.90
N ARG A 365 20.88 -2.15 -26.51
CA ARG A 365 21.78 -2.52 -25.40
C ARG A 365 23.24 -2.08 -25.64
N GLN A 366 23.70 -1.95 -26.88
CA GLN A 366 25.02 -1.40 -27.18
C GLN A 366 25.18 0.06 -26.78
N SER A 367 24.07 0.78 -26.64
CA SER A 367 24.05 2.19 -26.20
C SER A 367 23.95 2.36 -24.69
N ARG A 368 24.12 1.28 -23.91
CA ARG A 368 24.00 1.19 -22.43
C ARG A 368 24.93 2.21 -21.74
N PHE A 369 24.41 2.83 -20.69
CA PHE A 369 25.18 3.66 -19.78
C PHE A 369 24.60 3.62 -18.36
N ILE A 370 25.40 3.94 -17.34
CA ILE A 370 24.94 4.06 -15.97
C ILE A 370 24.31 5.44 -15.81
N THR A 371 23.02 5.48 -15.48
CA THR A 371 22.28 6.72 -15.22
C THR A 371 22.21 7.06 -13.74
N SER A 372 22.39 6.06 -12.86
CA SER A 372 22.46 6.23 -11.40
C SER A 372 23.47 5.27 -10.79
N GLU A 373 24.64 5.79 -10.42
CA GLU A 373 25.68 5.01 -9.73
C GLU A 373 25.18 4.44 -8.41
N LEU A 374 24.38 5.20 -7.65
CA LEU A 374 23.83 4.76 -6.39
C LEU A 374 22.97 3.50 -6.58
N ARG A 375 22.05 3.51 -7.57
CA ARG A 375 21.20 2.36 -7.88
C ARG A 375 22.01 1.18 -8.40
N HIS A 376 22.96 1.43 -9.31
CA HIS A 376 23.77 0.38 -9.90
C HIS A 376 24.65 -0.34 -8.87
N ASN A 377 25.20 0.40 -7.93
CA ASN A 377 26.08 -0.14 -6.89
C ASN A 377 25.34 -0.85 -5.74
N MET A 378 23.99 -0.79 -5.68
CA MET A 378 23.21 -1.55 -4.70
C MET A 378 23.34 -3.07 -4.87
N PHE A 379 23.51 -3.53 -6.10
CA PHE A 379 23.44 -4.95 -6.44
C PHE A 379 24.81 -5.61 -6.37
N GLN A 380 24.94 -6.70 -5.60
CA GLN A 380 26.13 -7.55 -5.61
C GLN A 380 26.27 -8.30 -6.93
N TRP A 381 25.14 -8.59 -7.56
CA TRP A 381 25.08 -9.37 -8.80
C TRP A 381 23.85 -8.99 -9.62
N LEU A 382 24.07 -8.86 -10.89
CA LEU A 382 23.07 -8.89 -11.97
C LEU A 382 23.67 -9.73 -13.10
N PRO A 383 22.87 -10.55 -13.83
CA PRO A 383 23.43 -11.41 -14.88
C PRO A 383 23.95 -10.61 -16.07
N ASP A 384 24.97 -11.11 -16.74
CA ASP A 384 25.33 -10.61 -18.06
C ASP A 384 24.22 -10.93 -19.07
N TYR A 385 24.07 -10.12 -20.13
CA TYR A 385 22.97 -10.28 -21.10
C TYR A 385 22.98 -11.62 -21.86
N ASN A 386 24.09 -12.35 -21.88
CA ASN A 386 24.25 -13.67 -22.47
C ASN A 386 24.04 -14.82 -21.48
N GLU A 387 23.79 -14.53 -20.20
CA GLU A 387 23.50 -15.57 -19.20
C GLU A 387 22.02 -15.97 -19.21
N PRO A 388 21.67 -17.21 -18.79
CA PRO A 388 20.29 -17.72 -18.85
C PRO A 388 19.29 -16.83 -18.11
N LEU A 389 19.65 -16.29 -16.94
CA LEU A 389 18.76 -15.43 -16.12
C LEU A 389 18.62 -13.99 -16.65
N SER A 390 19.28 -13.63 -17.75
CA SER A 390 19.14 -12.32 -18.40
C SER A 390 17.76 -12.11 -19.04
N GLU A 391 16.99 -13.15 -19.24
CA GLU A 391 15.61 -13.05 -19.75
C GLU A 391 14.67 -12.27 -18.81
N HIS A 392 15.07 -12.08 -17.55
CA HIS A 392 14.31 -11.33 -16.52
C HIS A 392 14.59 -9.84 -16.54
N TYR A 393 15.48 -9.34 -17.40
CA TYR A 393 15.61 -7.92 -17.68
C TYR A 393 14.37 -7.40 -18.41
N SER A 394 13.99 -6.18 -18.07
CA SER A 394 12.90 -5.44 -18.68
C SER A 394 13.27 -3.97 -18.77
N TYR A 395 12.35 -3.15 -19.21
CA TYR A 395 12.49 -1.70 -19.26
C TYR A 395 11.23 -1.03 -18.72
N ARG A 396 11.39 0.08 -18.01
CA ARG A 396 10.30 0.99 -17.66
C ARG A 396 10.51 2.31 -18.37
N ARG A 397 9.52 2.69 -19.17
CA ARG A 397 9.52 3.90 -20.02
C ARG A 397 9.21 5.17 -19.24
N SER A 398 8.65 5.02 -18.02
CA SER A 398 8.50 6.09 -17.04
C SER A 398 8.41 5.52 -15.63
N THR A 399 8.90 6.31 -14.66
CA THR A 399 8.71 6.07 -13.23
C THR A 399 7.82 7.15 -12.64
N HIS A 400 7.10 6.82 -11.58
CA HIS A 400 6.29 7.79 -10.84
C HIS A 400 7.14 8.60 -9.86
N LYS A 401 8.14 7.93 -9.25
CA LYS A 401 9.10 8.53 -8.29
C LYS A 401 10.47 7.90 -8.47
N GLY A 402 11.50 8.57 -7.96
CA GLY A 402 12.85 8.07 -7.89
C GLY A 402 13.89 8.96 -8.57
N PRO A 403 15.18 8.56 -8.51
CA PRO A 403 16.29 9.32 -9.06
C PRO A 403 16.40 9.25 -10.59
N VAL A 404 15.65 8.35 -11.22
CA VAL A 404 15.64 8.17 -12.68
C VAL A 404 14.20 8.22 -13.19
N ALA A 405 13.99 8.85 -14.34
CA ALA A 405 12.67 8.99 -14.95
C ALA A 405 12.23 7.73 -15.73
N HIS A 406 13.16 6.88 -16.11
CA HIS A 406 12.98 5.64 -16.87
C HIS A 406 14.28 4.84 -16.79
N GLY A 407 14.26 3.54 -17.14
CA GLY A 407 15.48 2.76 -17.15
C GLY A 407 15.28 1.25 -17.23
N GLU A 408 16.40 0.57 -17.34
CA GLU A 408 16.45 -0.89 -17.26
C GLU A 408 16.00 -1.38 -15.90
N THR A 409 15.27 -2.49 -15.90
CA THR A 409 14.78 -3.15 -14.71
C THR A 409 15.16 -4.63 -14.70
N TYR A 410 15.19 -5.24 -13.51
CA TYR A 410 15.40 -6.66 -13.33
C TYR A 410 14.37 -7.25 -12.36
N SER A 411 13.91 -8.47 -12.61
CA SER A 411 13.00 -9.19 -11.72
C SER A 411 13.71 -10.33 -10.99
N PHE A 412 14.12 -10.08 -9.76
CA PHE A 412 14.67 -11.12 -8.89
C PHE A 412 13.64 -12.21 -8.60
N TYR A 413 12.37 -11.86 -8.41
CA TYR A 413 11.32 -12.83 -8.17
C TYR A 413 11.19 -13.85 -9.30
N ARG A 414 11.12 -13.41 -10.57
CA ARG A 414 11.06 -14.31 -11.72
C ARG A 414 12.32 -15.19 -11.82
N ALA A 415 13.49 -14.62 -11.58
CA ALA A 415 14.75 -15.36 -11.56
C ALA A 415 14.75 -16.43 -10.44
N ASN A 416 14.20 -16.11 -9.29
CA ASN A 416 14.06 -17.06 -8.18
C ASN A 416 13.05 -18.17 -8.48
N LEU A 417 11.95 -17.88 -9.16
CA LEU A 417 11.01 -18.91 -9.62
C LEU A 417 11.68 -19.88 -10.59
N GLN A 418 12.49 -19.38 -11.54
CA GLN A 418 13.26 -20.22 -12.46
C GLN A 418 14.28 -21.09 -11.72
N ARG A 419 14.99 -20.53 -10.71
CA ARG A 419 15.89 -21.32 -9.84
C ARG A 419 15.11 -22.35 -9.01
N ARG A 420 13.97 -21.99 -8.48
CA ARG A 420 13.14 -22.79 -7.57
C ARG A 420 12.49 -23.98 -8.26
N TYR A 421 11.86 -23.75 -9.42
CA TYR A 421 11.07 -24.76 -10.13
C TYR A 421 11.81 -25.38 -11.33
N GLY A 422 12.93 -24.77 -11.74
CA GLY A 422 13.64 -25.17 -12.94
C GLY A 422 12.90 -24.79 -14.22
N GLU A 423 13.55 -24.99 -15.36
CA GLU A 423 12.97 -24.75 -16.68
C GLU A 423 13.23 -25.96 -17.58
N THR A 424 12.19 -26.71 -17.88
CA THR A 424 12.22 -27.89 -18.73
C THR A 424 11.78 -27.60 -20.18
N SER A 425 11.04 -26.52 -20.37
CA SER A 425 10.64 -25.91 -21.64
C SER A 425 10.50 -24.38 -21.41
N PRO A 426 10.54 -23.56 -22.48
CA PRO A 426 10.50 -22.11 -22.33
C PRO A 426 9.37 -21.65 -21.42
N LYS A 427 9.71 -20.97 -20.32
CA LYS A 427 8.80 -20.42 -19.29
C LYS A 427 8.00 -21.45 -18.47
N SER A 428 8.37 -22.74 -18.48
CA SER A 428 7.69 -23.79 -17.69
C SER A 428 7.69 -23.49 -16.18
N TYR A 429 8.65 -22.72 -15.66
CA TYR A 429 8.66 -22.26 -14.27
C TYR A 429 7.46 -21.33 -13.96
N LEU A 430 6.95 -20.56 -14.94
CA LEU A 430 5.74 -19.73 -14.75
C LEU A 430 4.48 -20.60 -14.70
N ASP A 431 4.40 -21.62 -15.56
CA ASP A 431 3.27 -22.55 -15.50
C ASP A 431 3.24 -23.26 -14.14
N LYS A 432 4.43 -23.65 -13.64
CA LYS A 432 4.55 -24.25 -12.31
C LYS A 432 4.16 -23.27 -11.20
N TRP A 433 4.56 -22.00 -11.29
CA TRP A 433 4.14 -20.97 -10.36
C TRP A 433 2.61 -20.77 -10.36
N HIS A 434 1.95 -20.79 -11.52
CA HIS A 434 0.49 -20.73 -11.59
C HIS A 434 -0.16 -21.90 -10.86
N GLU A 435 0.33 -23.14 -11.08
CA GLU A 435 -0.17 -24.33 -10.39
C GLU A 435 -0.02 -24.21 -8.88
N VAL A 436 1.20 -23.91 -8.41
CA VAL A 436 1.50 -23.77 -6.97
C VAL A 436 0.67 -22.66 -6.33
N THR A 437 0.46 -21.53 -7.01
CA THR A 437 -0.38 -20.46 -6.52
C THR A 437 -1.83 -20.92 -6.33
N LEU A 438 -2.41 -21.67 -7.27
CA LEU A 438 -3.76 -22.21 -7.13
C LEU A 438 -3.86 -23.23 -6.00
N ASP A 439 -2.85 -24.07 -5.83
CA ASP A 439 -2.79 -25.05 -4.73
C ASP A 439 -2.67 -24.35 -3.37
N ARG A 440 -1.86 -23.29 -3.27
CA ARG A 440 -1.77 -22.41 -2.09
C ARG A 440 -3.12 -21.76 -1.78
N MET A 441 -3.81 -21.20 -2.77
CA MET A 441 -5.14 -20.60 -2.58
C MET A 441 -6.11 -21.60 -1.95
N LYS A 442 -6.08 -22.83 -2.44
CA LYS A 442 -6.92 -23.93 -1.94
C LYS A 442 -6.53 -24.38 -0.52
N ASP A 443 -5.22 -24.57 -0.28
CA ASP A 443 -4.68 -25.03 1.01
C ASP A 443 -4.87 -23.98 2.10
N TRP A 444 -4.67 -22.70 1.77
CA TRP A 444 -4.85 -21.58 2.71
C TRP A 444 -6.32 -21.22 2.92
N GLY A 445 -7.23 -21.73 2.10
CA GLY A 445 -8.68 -21.57 2.22
C GLY A 445 -9.22 -20.25 1.70
N PHE A 446 -8.46 -19.55 0.88
CA PHE A 446 -8.93 -18.35 0.18
C PHE A 446 -10.08 -18.70 -0.78
N THR A 447 -11.03 -17.77 -0.92
CA THR A 447 -12.23 -17.98 -1.76
C THR A 447 -12.10 -17.33 -3.12
N SER A 448 -11.24 -16.32 -3.27
CA SER A 448 -11.01 -15.62 -4.53
C SER A 448 -9.63 -15.02 -4.59
N PHE A 449 -9.17 -14.70 -5.79
CA PHE A 449 -8.19 -13.64 -5.99
C PHE A 449 -8.87 -12.28 -5.81
N GLY A 450 -8.12 -11.28 -5.34
CA GLY A 450 -8.55 -9.89 -5.34
C GLY A 450 -8.30 -9.20 -6.70
N ASN A 451 -8.22 -7.87 -6.69
CA ASN A 451 -7.84 -7.07 -7.85
C ASN A 451 -6.40 -7.33 -8.31
N TRP A 452 -6.06 -6.92 -9.53
CA TRP A 452 -4.72 -7.03 -10.13
C TRP A 452 -4.17 -8.46 -10.25
N VAL A 453 -5.04 -9.45 -10.47
CA VAL A 453 -4.61 -10.82 -10.74
C VAL A 453 -4.12 -10.96 -12.18
N ASP A 454 -3.11 -11.82 -12.41
CA ASP A 454 -2.63 -12.13 -13.75
C ASP A 454 -3.75 -12.77 -14.59
N PRO A 455 -4.06 -12.26 -15.80
CA PRO A 455 -5.05 -12.85 -16.68
C PRO A 455 -4.81 -14.34 -17.03
N ALA A 456 -3.59 -14.84 -16.88
CA ALA A 456 -3.29 -16.26 -17.04
C ALA A 456 -4.05 -17.19 -16.08
N PHE A 457 -4.61 -16.64 -14.99
CA PHE A 457 -5.47 -17.39 -14.07
C PHE A 457 -6.95 -17.46 -14.53
N TYR A 458 -7.39 -16.63 -15.48
CA TYR A 458 -8.82 -16.54 -15.85
C TYR A 458 -9.36 -17.85 -16.44
N ASP A 459 -8.55 -18.55 -17.24
CA ASP A 459 -8.94 -19.80 -17.90
C ASP A 459 -8.66 -21.06 -17.05
N LYS A 460 -8.16 -20.91 -15.82
CA LYS A 460 -7.85 -22.05 -14.96
C LYS A 460 -9.07 -22.69 -14.31
N GLU A 461 -10.21 -22.01 -14.29
CA GLU A 461 -11.50 -22.49 -13.73
C GLU A 461 -11.38 -23.14 -12.33
N SER A 462 -10.56 -22.56 -11.46
CA SER A 462 -10.22 -23.13 -10.15
C SER A 462 -10.51 -22.22 -8.99
N VAL A 463 -10.24 -20.92 -9.11
CA VAL A 463 -10.43 -19.89 -8.09
C VAL A 463 -11.14 -18.69 -8.72
N PRO A 464 -12.27 -18.21 -8.15
CA PRO A 464 -12.91 -16.99 -8.58
C PRO A 464 -11.98 -15.78 -8.54
N TYR A 465 -12.22 -14.81 -9.43
CA TYR A 465 -11.35 -13.66 -9.59
C TYR A 465 -12.12 -12.39 -9.96
N PHE A 466 -11.44 -11.24 -9.86
CA PHE A 466 -11.90 -9.98 -10.40
C PHE A 466 -11.08 -9.58 -11.61
N ALA A 467 -11.76 -9.10 -12.66
CA ALA A 467 -11.08 -8.45 -13.76
C ALA A 467 -10.84 -6.97 -13.46
N ASN A 468 -9.78 -6.41 -14.05
CA ASN A 468 -9.39 -5.04 -13.83
C ASN A 468 -9.21 -4.29 -15.14
N GLY A 469 -9.59 -3.00 -15.15
CA GLY A 469 -9.28 -2.07 -16.20
C GLY A 469 -8.81 -0.74 -15.65
N TRP A 470 -7.92 -0.08 -16.39
CA TRP A 470 -7.52 1.29 -16.13
C TRP A 470 -7.73 2.09 -17.41
N ILE A 471 -8.54 3.16 -17.33
CA ILE A 471 -8.82 3.98 -18.49
C ILE A 471 -7.69 4.98 -18.69
N ILE A 472 -6.86 4.73 -19.70
CA ILE A 472 -5.75 5.61 -20.09
C ILE A 472 -5.95 6.11 -21.53
N GLY A 473 -5.43 7.28 -21.85
CA GLY A 473 -5.51 7.87 -23.19
C GLY A 473 -5.17 9.36 -23.19
N ASP A 474 -5.17 9.97 -24.38
CA ASP A 474 -4.85 11.37 -24.60
C ASP A 474 -6.08 12.28 -24.45
N PHE A 475 -6.90 12.05 -23.41
CA PHE A 475 -8.02 12.91 -23.05
C PHE A 475 -7.55 14.16 -22.29
N LYS A 476 -8.38 15.19 -22.27
CA LYS A 476 -8.17 16.38 -21.44
C LYS A 476 -8.17 16.03 -19.96
N THR A 477 -7.43 16.79 -19.17
CA THR A 477 -7.23 16.52 -17.74
C THR A 477 -7.52 17.72 -16.87
N LEU A 478 -7.82 17.42 -15.60
CA LEU A 478 -8.03 18.35 -14.50
C LEU A 478 -7.01 18.10 -13.40
N SER A 479 -6.53 19.17 -12.75
CA SER A 479 -5.59 19.07 -11.65
C SER A 479 -6.30 19.21 -10.31
N GLY A 480 -6.05 18.30 -9.38
CA GLY A 480 -6.54 18.38 -8.01
C GLY A 480 -5.53 18.99 -7.04
N HIS A 481 -5.89 19.05 -5.76
CA HIS A 481 -4.96 19.37 -4.68
C HIS A 481 -3.83 18.35 -4.59
N THR A 482 -4.17 17.07 -4.72
CA THR A 482 -3.22 15.97 -4.90
C THR A 482 -3.48 15.31 -6.24
N ASN A 483 -2.42 15.03 -6.99
CA ASN A 483 -2.49 14.26 -8.23
C ASN A 483 -1.75 12.93 -8.02
N HIS A 484 -2.14 12.16 -6.99
CA HIS A 484 -1.41 11.01 -6.46
C HIS A 484 -0.95 10.04 -7.57
N TRP A 485 -1.86 9.54 -8.39
CA TRP A 485 -1.57 8.68 -9.54
C TRP A 485 -1.56 9.43 -10.88
N GLY A 486 -1.51 10.76 -10.85
CA GLY A 486 -1.53 11.64 -12.03
C GLY A 486 -2.76 12.53 -12.10
N LEU A 487 -2.86 13.32 -13.17
CA LEU A 487 -3.96 14.24 -13.39
C LEU A 487 -5.29 13.47 -13.60
N MET A 488 -6.39 14.06 -13.14
CA MET A 488 -7.72 13.50 -13.33
C MET A 488 -8.17 13.68 -14.78
N PRO A 489 -8.76 12.67 -15.44
CA PRO A 489 -9.42 12.86 -16.73
C PRO A 489 -10.59 13.86 -16.64
N ASP A 490 -10.78 14.67 -17.67
CA ASP A 490 -12.04 15.37 -17.87
C ASP A 490 -13.08 14.36 -18.40
N PHE A 491 -13.95 13.84 -17.54
CA PHE A 491 -14.89 12.77 -17.86
C PHE A 491 -16.01 13.19 -18.85
N TYR A 492 -16.13 14.47 -19.15
CA TYR A 492 -16.98 14.99 -20.21
C TYR A 492 -16.28 15.00 -21.59
N ASP A 493 -14.94 14.75 -21.64
CA ASP A 493 -14.24 14.61 -22.89
C ASP A 493 -14.72 13.36 -23.65
N PRO A 494 -15.16 13.47 -24.91
CA PRO A 494 -15.56 12.32 -25.74
C PRO A 494 -14.46 11.24 -25.85
N GLU A 495 -13.17 11.62 -25.81
CA GLU A 495 -12.06 10.66 -25.84
C GLU A 495 -12.06 9.77 -24.59
N PHE A 496 -12.44 10.29 -23.41
CA PHE A 496 -12.59 9.45 -22.22
C PHE A 496 -13.58 8.31 -22.43
N LYS A 497 -14.76 8.62 -22.97
CA LYS A 497 -15.77 7.59 -23.26
C LYS A 497 -15.26 6.55 -24.25
N LYS A 498 -14.60 6.98 -25.33
CA LYS A 498 -13.99 6.09 -26.32
C LYS A 498 -12.94 5.18 -25.69
N ARG A 499 -12.07 5.70 -24.82
CA ARG A 499 -11.04 4.92 -24.11
C ARG A 499 -11.67 3.93 -23.13
N ALA A 500 -12.73 4.31 -22.42
CA ALA A 500 -13.52 3.41 -21.58
C ALA A 500 -14.11 2.23 -22.40
N GLU A 501 -14.66 2.49 -23.57
CA GLU A 501 -15.19 1.45 -24.47
C GLU A 501 -14.07 0.50 -24.93
N ILE A 502 -12.89 0.99 -25.31
CA ILE A 502 -11.74 0.18 -25.74
C ILE A 502 -11.27 -0.71 -24.58
N THR A 503 -11.07 -0.15 -23.39
CA THR A 503 -10.62 -0.89 -22.21
C THR A 503 -11.61 -1.99 -21.82
N ILE A 504 -12.90 -1.67 -21.76
CA ILE A 504 -13.94 -2.64 -21.39
C ILE A 504 -14.14 -3.70 -22.48
N ASP A 505 -14.00 -3.37 -23.75
CA ASP A 505 -14.03 -4.35 -24.85
C ASP A 505 -12.87 -5.34 -24.76
N ALA A 506 -11.67 -4.89 -24.37
CA ALA A 506 -10.54 -5.77 -24.15
C ALA A 506 -10.78 -6.75 -22.99
N ILE A 507 -11.34 -6.27 -21.88
CA ILE A 507 -11.73 -7.12 -20.74
C ILE A 507 -12.80 -8.13 -21.18
N ALA A 508 -13.85 -7.68 -21.88
CA ALA A 508 -14.96 -8.52 -22.31
C ALA A 508 -14.53 -9.68 -23.19
N LYS A 509 -13.49 -9.52 -24.01
CA LYS A 509 -12.93 -10.62 -24.83
C LYS A 509 -12.44 -11.80 -24.00
N SER A 510 -11.94 -11.54 -22.80
CA SER A 510 -11.36 -12.57 -21.92
C SER A 510 -12.37 -13.19 -20.96
N ILE A 511 -13.41 -12.42 -20.51
CA ILE A 511 -14.22 -12.86 -19.36
C ILE A 511 -15.72 -13.01 -19.65
N LYS A 512 -16.23 -12.59 -20.82
CA LYS A 512 -17.68 -12.44 -21.09
C LYS A 512 -18.52 -13.66 -20.74
N SER A 513 -18.01 -14.86 -20.94
CA SER A 513 -18.69 -16.13 -20.65
C SER A 513 -18.18 -16.84 -19.41
N SER A 514 -17.27 -16.24 -18.66
CA SER A 514 -16.66 -16.89 -17.50
C SER A 514 -17.55 -16.76 -16.25
N PRO A 515 -18.08 -17.86 -15.70
CA PRO A 515 -18.77 -17.83 -14.41
C PRO A 515 -17.80 -17.64 -13.21
N TRP A 516 -16.50 -17.72 -13.45
CA TRP A 516 -15.47 -17.56 -12.43
C TRP A 516 -15.11 -16.10 -12.16
N CYS A 517 -15.44 -15.18 -13.10
CA CYS A 517 -15.26 -13.75 -12.88
C CYS A 517 -16.40 -13.22 -11.99
N ILE A 518 -16.05 -12.77 -10.78
CA ILE A 518 -17.02 -12.20 -9.82
C ILE A 518 -17.52 -10.85 -10.32
N GLY A 519 -16.61 -10.00 -10.75
CA GLY A 519 -16.93 -8.65 -11.17
C GLY A 519 -15.71 -7.90 -11.71
N ILE A 520 -15.91 -6.64 -12.06
CA ILE A 520 -14.92 -5.80 -12.71
C ILE A 520 -14.66 -4.55 -11.88
N PHE A 521 -13.40 -4.29 -11.55
CA PHE A 521 -12.92 -3.00 -11.07
C PHE A 521 -12.45 -2.15 -12.27
N ILE A 522 -12.87 -0.91 -12.34
CA ILE A 522 -12.38 0.05 -13.34
C ILE A 522 -11.75 1.23 -12.61
N ASP A 523 -10.51 1.51 -12.94
CA ASP A 523 -9.64 2.49 -12.29
C ASP A 523 -9.32 2.15 -10.81
N ASN A 524 -8.48 2.96 -10.17
CA ASN A 524 -8.07 2.83 -8.78
C ASN A 524 -7.71 4.18 -8.19
N GLU A 525 -8.15 4.45 -6.94
CA GLU A 525 -7.67 5.52 -6.07
C GLU A 525 -7.54 6.89 -6.75
N LYS A 526 -8.52 7.26 -7.57
CA LYS A 526 -8.49 8.56 -8.24
C LYS A 526 -8.57 9.72 -7.24
N SER A 527 -7.83 10.77 -7.51
CA SER A 527 -7.68 11.96 -6.64
C SER A 527 -8.89 12.90 -6.74
N TRP A 528 -10.08 12.41 -6.32
CA TRP A 528 -11.33 13.19 -6.37
C TRP A 528 -11.36 14.37 -5.42
N GLY A 529 -10.57 14.35 -4.36
CA GLY A 529 -10.52 15.31 -3.27
C GLY A 529 -10.71 14.65 -1.90
N GLU A 530 -10.22 15.33 -0.87
CA GLU A 530 -10.35 14.87 0.53
C GLU A 530 -11.82 15.00 0.98
N ARG A 531 -12.23 14.14 1.93
CA ARG A 531 -13.58 14.20 2.50
C ARG A 531 -13.77 15.44 3.38
N GLU A 532 -12.70 15.86 4.06
CA GLU A 532 -12.66 16.99 4.97
C GLU A 532 -11.50 17.94 4.63
N GLY A 533 -11.51 19.14 5.18
CA GLY A 533 -10.44 20.11 4.99
C GLY A 533 -10.86 21.37 4.26
N SER A 534 -9.88 22.14 3.73
CA SER A 534 -10.15 23.38 3.00
C SER A 534 -10.87 23.13 1.67
N VAL A 535 -11.44 24.16 1.08
CA VAL A 535 -12.13 24.09 -0.25
C VAL A 535 -11.18 23.59 -1.31
N GLU A 536 -9.90 23.98 -1.27
CA GLU A 536 -8.86 23.56 -2.22
C GLU A 536 -8.57 22.06 -2.10
N LYS A 537 -8.53 21.51 -0.89
CA LYS A 537 -8.31 20.09 -0.63
C LYS A 537 -9.47 19.23 -1.08
N ARG A 538 -10.70 19.70 -0.81
CA ARG A 538 -11.93 18.97 -1.13
C ARG A 538 -12.30 19.06 -2.60
N TYR A 539 -12.10 20.21 -3.23
CA TYR A 539 -12.67 20.54 -4.55
C TYR A 539 -11.64 21.01 -5.58
N GLY A 540 -10.37 20.77 -5.37
CA GLY A 540 -9.30 21.27 -6.24
C GLY A 540 -9.53 20.99 -7.73
N ILE A 541 -10.04 19.81 -8.11
CA ILE A 541 -10.36 19.46 -9.52
C ILE A 541 -11.49 20.33 -10.10
N ILE A 542 -12.43 20.76 -9.28
CA ILE A 542 -13.52 21.65 -9.73
C ILE A 542 -13.00 23.07 -9.86
N LEU A 543 -12.16 23.53 -8.94
CA LEU A 543 -11.53 24.84 -9.02
C LEU A 543 -10.63 24.96 -10.26
N ASP A 544 -9.87 23.91 -10.57
CA ASP A 544 -9.07 23.84 -11.81
C ASP A 544 -9.98 23.88 -13.06
N ALA A 545 -11.09 23.13 -13.07
CA ALA A 545 -12.04 23.18 -14.16
C ALA A 545 -12.66 24.59 -14.33
N LEU A 546 -13.00 25.28 -13.22
CA LEU A 546 -13.54 26.63 -13.26
C LEU A 546 -12.54 27.66 -13.76
N SER A 547 -11.24 27.46 -13.58
CA SER A 547 -10.18 28.33 -14.05
C SER A 547 -9.91 28.21 -15.56
N LYS A 548 -10.40 27.14 -16.21
CA LYS A 548 -10.20 26.87 -17.64
C LYS A 548 -11.25 27.53 -18.52
N ASP A 549 -10.91 27.69 -19.78
CA ASP A 549 -11.84 28.08 -20.84
C ASP A 549 -12.79 26.91 -21.17
N ALA A 550 -14.10 27.18 -21.25
CA ALA A 550 -15.14 26.21 -21.54
C ALA A 550 -15.02 25.54 -22.94
N GLN A 551 -14.30 26.17 -23.89
CA GLN A 551 -13.97 25.55 -25.17
C GLN A 551 -12.86 24.49 -25.04
N GLN A 552 -11.99 24.63 -24.02
CA GLN A 552 -10.85 23.74 -23.79
C GLN A 552 -11.19 22.63 -22.79
N SER A 553 -12.12 22.85 -21.85
CA SER A 553 -12.56 21.88 -20.85
C SER A 553 -14.04 21.56 -20.99
N PRO A 554 -14.38 20.35 -21.45
CA PRO A 554 -15.78 19.88 -21.51
C PRO A 554 -16.49 19.89 -20.14
N ALA A 555 -15.80 19.60 -19.05
CA ALA A 555 -16.34 19.71 -17.70
C ALA A 555 -16.72 21.17 -17.37
N LYS A 556 -15.86 22.13 -17.68
CA LYS A 556 -16.17 23.56 -17.51
C LYS A 556 -17.43 23.95 -18.28
N HIS A 557 -17.56 23.50 -19.53
CA HIS A 557 -18.76 23.75 -20.33
C HIS A 557 -20.03 23.21 -19.65
N ALA A 558 -19.97 21.98 -19.13
CA ALA A 558 -21.09 21.37 -18.41
C ALA A 558 -21.46 22.14 -17.14
N PHE A 559 -20.46 22.58 -16.36
CA PHE A 559 -20.64 23.35 -15.13
C PHE A 559 -21.21 24.75 -15.42
N ALA A 560 -20.70 25.46 -16.42
CA ALA A 560 -21.24 26.75 -16.83
C ALA A 560 -22.68 26.64 -17.29
N THR A 561 -23.02 25.57 -18.01
CA THR A 561 -24.39 25.28 -18.43
C THR A 561 -25.32 25.07 -17.22
N HIS A 562 -24.88 24.28 -16.22
CA HIS A 562 -25.61 24.07 -14.98
C HIS A 562 -25.85 25.39 -14.22
N LEU A 563 -24.81 26.21 -14.08
CA LEU A 563 -24.93 27.51 -13.41
C LEU A 563 -25.90 28.47 -14.13
N LYS A 564 -25.88 28.51 -15.49
CA LYS A 564 -26.85 29.29 -16.30
C LYS A 564 -28.28 28.83 -16.07
N GLN A 565 -28.49 27.53 -15.93
CA GLN A 565 -29.83 26.99 -15.63
C GLN A 565 -30.29 27.34 -14.21
N LYS A 566 -29.40 27.29 -13.24
CA LYS A 566 -29.69 27.58 -11.83
C LYS A 566 -29.95 29.06 -11.57
N TYR A 567 -29.13 29.94 -12.09
CA TYR A 567 -29.14 31.36 -11.73
C TYR A 567 -29.83 32.29 -12.73
N THR A 568 -30.13 31.80 -13.92
CA THR A 568 -30.84 32.53 -14.99
C THR A 568 -30.21 33.87 -15.42
N SER A 569 -29.46 34.56 -14.56
CA SER A 569 -28.68 35.78 -14.86
C SER A 569 -27.36 35.82 -14.11
N ILE A 570 -26.35 36.47 -14.69
CA ILE A 570 -25.05 36.65 -14.07
C ILE A 570 -25.12 37.44 -12.75
N ASN A 571 -26.03 38.40 -12.68
CA ASN A 571 -26.28 39.19 -11.47
C ASN A 571 -26.81 38.32 -10.31
N ALA A 572 -27.64 37.31 -10.59
CA ALA A 572 -28.11 36.36 -9.58
C ALA A 572 -26.97 35.48 -9.07
N LEU A 573 -26.12 35.03 -9.99
CA LEU A 573 -24.88 34.29 -9.60
C LEU A 573 -23.98 35.16 -8.74
N ASN A 574 -23.66 36.39 -9.18
CA ASN A 574 -22.80 37.30 -8.43
C ASN A 574 -23.34 37.62 -7.03
N LYS A 575 -24.63 37.76 -6.88
CA LYS A 575 -25.26 37.95 -5.57
C LYS A 575 -25.04 36.75 -4.64
N ALA A 576 -25.14 35.53 -5.18
CA ALA A 576 -24.95 34.31 -4.40
C ALA A 576 -23.49 34.05 -4.06
N TRP A 577 -22.57 34.29 -5.00
CA TRP A 577 -21.16 34.04 -4.85
C TRP A 577 -20.38 35.22 -4.25
N GLN A 578 -21.04 36.40 -4.11
CA GLN A 578 -20.41 37.67 -3.73
C GLN A 578 -19.23 38.00 -4.66
N SER A 579 -19.44 37.82 -5.96
CA SER A 579 -18.47 38.03 -7.01
C SER A 579 -18.90 39.18 -7.95
N ASP A 580 -18.02 39.58 -8.84
CA ASP A 580 -18.19 40.69 -9.78
C ASP A 580 -17.99 40.26 -11.25
N ILE A 581 -18.28 39.01 -11.57
CA ILE A 581 -18.19 38.45 -12.93
C ILE A 581 -19.10 39.26 -13.86
N SER A 582 -18.55 39.88 -14.88
CA SER A 582 -19.27 40.83 -15.72
C SER A 582 -20.29 40.17 -16.67
N SER A 583 -20.04 38.93 -17.07
CA SER A 583 -20.88 38.22 -18.03
C SER A 583 -20.71 36.69 -17.93
N TRP A 584 -21.62 35.95 -18.54
CA TRP A 584 -21.49 34.51 -18.75
C TRP A 584 -20.26 34.16 -19.63
N ASP A 585 -19.84 35.06 -20.50
CA ASP A 585 -18.63 34.84 -21.33
C ASP A 585 -17.35 34.94 -20.48
N GLU A 586 -17.29 35.86 -19.54
CA GLU A 586 -16.19 35.91 -18.58
C GLU A 586 -16.14 34.63 -17.71
N LEU A 587 -17.28 34.17 -17.21
CA LEU A 587 -17.35 32.88 -16.51
C LEU A 587 -16.83 31.75 -17.40
N ASN A 588 -17.20 31.71 -18.69
CA ASN A 588 -16.76 30.69 -19.64
C ASN A 588 -15.25 30.74 -19.91
N ASN A 589 -14.65 31.92 -19.95
CA ASN A 589 -13.21 32.11 -20.22
C ASN A 589 -12.30 31.67 -19.07
N GLY A 590 -12.88 31.45 -17.88
CA GLY A 590 -12.17 30.99 -16.68
C GLY A 590 -12.21 32.01 -15.55
N VAL A 591 -12.49 31.50 -14.34
CA VAL A 591 -12.56 32.30 -13.11
C VAL A 591 -11.81 31.60 -11.99
N THR A 592 -11.20 32.39 -11.11
CA THR A 592 -10.49 31.90 -9.92
C THR A 592 -10.95 32.68 -8.69
N PHE A 593 -10.92 32.03 -7.53
CA PHE A 593 -11.36 32.60 -6.27
C PHE A 593 -10.36 32.28 -5.16
N THR A 594 -10.24 33.20 -4.20
CA THR A 594 -9.41 33.02 -3.00
C THR A 594 -10.26 32.90 -1.73
N THR A 595 -11.55 33.25 -1.83
CA THR A 595 -12.53 33.14 -0.73
C THR A 595 -13.82 32.60 -1.32
N TYR A 596 -14.60 31.92 -0.50
CA TYR A 596 -15.79 31.20 -0.95
C TYR A 596 -16.97 31.46 -0.03
N THR A 597 -18.14 31.71 -0.61
CA THR A 597 -19.42 31.75 0.14
C THR A 597 -20.00 30.34 0.28
N ASP A 598 -20.90 30.13 1.23
CA ASP A 598 -21.61 28.86 1.40
C ASP A 598 -22.37 28.45 0.13
N ALA A 599 -22.97 29.44 -0.56
CA ALA A 599 -23.68 29.21 -1.83
C ALA A 599 -22.73 28.73 -2.94
N GLN A 600 -21.51 29.28 -2.99
CA GLN A 600 -20.49 28.91 -3.96
C GLN A 600 -19.94 27.50 -3.63
N ILE A 601 -19.67 27.20 -2.35
CA ILE A 601 -19.25 25.86 -1.91
C ILE A 601 -20.32 24.81 -2.28
N ALA A 602 -21.59 25.11 -2.07
CA ALA A 602 -22.68 24.21 -2.46
C ALA A 602 -22.75 23.97 -3.98
N ASP A 603 -22.45 24.97 -4.80
CA ASP A 603 -22.38 24.81 -6.25
C ASP A 603 -21.16 23.98 -6.67
N ILE A 604 -20.01 24.23 -6.07
CA ILE A 604 -18.78 23.48 -6.31
C ILE A 604 -18.97 22.02 -5.91
N SER A 605 -19.59 21.74 -4.76
CA SER A 605 -19.96 20.39 -4.31
C SER A 605 -20.87 19.71 -5.36
N LYS A 606 -21.90 20.42 -5.86
CA LYS A 606 -22.75 19.87 -6.91
C LYS A 606 -22.02 19.58 -8.22
N MET A 607 -21.04 20.41 -8.60
CA MET A 607 -20.20 20.16 -9.77
C MET A 607 -19.32 18.92 -9.58
N LEU A 608 -18.80 18.69 -8.38
CA LEU A 608 -18.05 17.47 -8.08
C LEU A 608 -18.95 16.23 -8.18
N GLU A 609 -20.16 16.28 -7.64
CA GLU A 609 -21.16 15.22 -7.83
C GLU A 609 -21.45 14.97 -9.31
N MET A 610 -21.63 16.02 -10.12
CA MET A 610 -21.85 15.91 -11.56
C MET A 610 -20.66 15.25 -12.28
N LEU A 611 -19.44 15.60 -11.90
CA LEU A 611 -18.22 15.02 -12.46
C LEU A 611 -18.13 13.52 -12.14
N GLY A 612 -18.39 13.15 -10.88
CA GLY A 612 -18.46 11.75 -10.44
C GLY A 612 -19.57 10.97 -11.14
N GLU A 613 -20.80 11.52 -11.21
CA GLU A 613 -21.90 10.88 -11.94
C GLU A 613 -21.55 10.63 -13.41
N GLN A 614 -20.88 11.58 -14.07
CA GLN A 614 -20.47 11.41 -15.47
C GLN A 614 -19.49 10.23 -15.64
N TYR A 615 -18.51 10.10 -14.74
CA TYR A 615 -17.56 8.99 -14.71
C TYR A 615 -18.31 7.65 -14.56
N PHE A 616 -19.04 7.48 -13.47
CA PHE A 616 -19.71 6.21 -13.17
C PHE A 616 -20.76 5.85 -14.22
N LYS A 617 -21.47 6.83 -14.77
CA LYS A 617 -22.44 6.64 -15.85
C LYS A 617 -21.81 6.12 -17.14
N VAL A 618 -20.65 6.66 -17.54
CA VAL A 618 -19.92 6.19 -18.73
C VAL A 618 -19.42 4.76 -18.53
N VAL A 619 -18.81 4.49 -17.38
CA VAL A 619 -18.25 3.17 -17.07
C VAL A 619 -19.37 2.13 -16.95
N ASN A 620 -20.35 2.35 -16.07
CA ASN A 620 -21.48 1.42 -15.89
C ASN A 620 -22.26 1.19 -17.18
N GLY A 621 -22.57 2.27 -17.93
CA GLY A 621 -23.31 2.14 -19.19
C GLY A 621 -22.56 1.31 -20.24
N THR A 622 -21.23 1.33 -20.22
CA THR A 622 -20.40 0.50 -21.09
C THR A 622 -20.36 -0.95 -20.60
N LEU A 623 -20.16 -1.17 -19.30
CA LEU A 623 -20.14 -2.50 -18.67
C LEU A 623 -21.49 -3.21 -18.84
N ALA A 624 -22.60 -2.57 -18.53
CA ALA A 624 -23.95 -3.14 -18.66
C ALA A 624 -24.27 -3.60 -20.09
N LYS A 625 -23.74 -2.89 -21.09
CA LYS A 625 -23.89 -3.25 -22.51
C LYS A 625 -23.02 -4.44 -22.94
N LYS A 626 -21.78 -4.54 -22.41
CA LYS A 626 -20.77 -5.50 -22.86
C LYS A 626 -20.69 -6.76 -21.98
N LEU A 627 -20.92 -6.59 -20.68
CA LEU A 627 -20.75 -7.59 -19.62
C LEU A 627 -21.96 -7.60 -18.64
N PRO A 628 -23.19 -7.79 -19.15
CA PRO A 628 -24.42 -7.60 -18.35
C PRO A 628 -24.58 -8.59 -17.18
N ASN A 629 -23.81 -9.66 -17.14
CA ASN A 629 -23.89 -10.70 -16.10
C ASN A 629 -22.81 -10.56 -15.03
N HIS A 630 -21.93 -9.55 -15.12
CA HIS A 630 -20.81 -9.38 -14.17
C HIS A 630 -21.03 -8.11 -13.35
N LEU A 631 -20.69 -8.18 -12.07
CA LEU A 631 -20.83 -7.06 -11.13
C LEU A 631 -19.87 -5.92 -11.47
N TYR A 632 -20.35 -4.68 -11.43
CA TYR A 632 -19.49 -3.51 -11.42
C TYR A 632 -19.08 -3.18 -9.99
N MET A 633 -17.79 -3.33 -9.72
CA MET A 633 -17.19 -3.21 -8.38
C MET A 633 -16.72 -1.78 -8.04
N GLY A 634 -17.03 -0.79 -8.88
CA GLY A 634 -16.57 0.59 -8.68
C GLY A 634 -15.08 0.79 -8.97
N ALA A 635 -14.49 1.84 -8.36
CA ALA A 635 -13.17 2.37 -8.65
C ALA A 635 -12.21 2.35 -7.43
N ARG A 636 -12.45 1.55 -6.43
CA ARG A 636 -11.67 1.43 -5.18
C ARG A 636 -11.24 2.79 -4.62
N MET A 637 -12.12 3.40 -3.84
CA MET A 637 -11.90 4.73 -3.26
C MET A 637 -10.90 4.66 -2.10
N ALA A 638 -9.98 5.61 -2.03
CA ALA A 638 -9.07 5.80 -0.92
C ALA A 638 -9.32 7.14 -0.21
N ASN A 639 -8.72 7.35 0.95
CA ASN A 639 -8.99 8.53 1.80
C ASN A 639 -8.84 9.88 1.07
N TRP A 640 -7.97 9.98 0.09
CA TRP A 640 -7.76 11.18 -0.74
C TRP A 640 -8.71 11.29 -1.94
N GLY A 641 -9.66 10.39 -2.07
CA GLY A 641 -10.55 10.29 -3.23
C GLY A 641 -11.93 9.75 -2.91
N MET A 642 -12.46 9.97 -1.70
CA MET A 642 -13.79 9.50 -1.29
C MET A 642 -14.66 10.61 -0.65
N PRO A 643 -14.76 11.83 -1.25
CA PRO A 643 -15.69 12.81 -0.74
C PRO A 643 -17.13 12.32 -0.90
N ASP A 644 -18.05 12.82 -0.08
CA ASP A 644 -19.45 12.37 -0.03
C ASP A 644 -20.15 12.46 -1.38
N GLU A 645 -19.80 13.43 -2.21
CA GLU A 645 -20.31 13.62 -3.58
C GLU A 645 -19.99 12.42 -4.49
N ILE A 646 -18.77 11.89 -4.35
CA ILE A 646 -18.29 10.75 -5.15
C ILE A 646 -18.85 9.43 -4.61
N ILE A 647 -18.98 9.29 -3.29
CA ILE A 647 -19.68 8.14 -2.68
C ILE A 647 -21.12 8.08 -3.20
N LYS A 648 -21.86 9.21 -3.18
CA LYS A 648 -23.23 9.30 -3.72
C LYS A 648 -23.31 8.91 -5.19
N ALA A 649 -22.37 9.40 -6.01
CA ALA A 649 -22.31 9.04 -7.43
C ALA A 649 -22.02 7.54 -7.61
N SER A 650 -21.10 6.95 -6.84
CA SER A 650 -20.78 5.53 -6.87
C SER A 650 -21.98 4.65 -6.48
N VAL A 651 -22.69 5.00 -5.41
CA VAL A 651 -23.93 4.34 -4.95
C VAL A 651 -24.96 4.20 -6.06
N LYS A 652 -25.07 5.19 -6.92
CA LYS A 652 -26.08 5.22 -8.00
C LYS A 652 -25.78 4.27 -9.16
N TYR A 653 -24.52 3.92 -9.37
CA TYR A 653 -24.09 3.22 -10.59
C TYR A 653 -23.31 1.91 -10.33
N SER A 654 -22.78 1.69 -9.16
CA SER A 654 -22.02 0.47 -8.83
C SER A 654 -22.92 -0.59 -8.20
N ASP A 655 -22.68 -1.87 -8.50
CA ASP A 655 -23.36 -3.00 -7.86
C ASP A 655 -22.78 -3.27 -6.46
N VAL A 656 -21.49 -2.97 -6.27
CA VAL A 656 -20.75 -3.10 -5.01
C VAL A 656 -19.86 -1.87 -4.85
N LEU A 657 -19.89 -1.26 -3.67
CA LEU A 657 -18.94 -0.20 -3.33
C LEU A 657 -17.59 -0.80 -2.98
N SER A 658 -16.51 -0.14 -3.39
CA SER A 658 -15.16 -0.60 -3.08
C SER A 658 -14.27 0.49 -2.52
N PHE A 659 -13.49 0.12 -1.50
CA PHE A 659 -12.55 1.00 -0.81
C PHE A 659 -11.20 0.30 -0.64
N ASN A 660 -10.13 1.09 -0.62
CA ASN A 660 -8.81 0.66 -0.16
C ASN A 660 -8.60 1.25 1.24
N ILE A 661 -8.50 0.38 2.26
CA ILE A 661 -8.51 0.81 3.66
C ILE A 661 -7.27 0.28 4.37
N TYR A 662 -6.28 1.15 4.50
CA TYR A 662 -5.02 0.87 5.16
C TYR A 662 -5.02 1.44 6.60
N GLU A 663 -5.73 0.75 7.48
CA GLU A 663 -5.92 1.02 8.91
C GLU A 663 -5.76 -0.29 9.69
N GLU A 664 -5.86 -0.26 11.03
CA GLU A 664 -5.84 -1.50 11.82
C GLU A 664 -7.08 -2.39 11.57
N GLY A 665 -8.15 -1.81 11.04
CA GLY A 665 -9.40 -2.48 10.68
C GLY A 665 -10.55 -1.52 10.43
N MET A 666 -11.77 -2.05 10.38
CA MET A 666 -12.99 -1.28 10.15
C MET A 666 -13.52 -0.69 11.47
N GLN A 667 -13.10 0.52 11.81
CA GLN A 667 -13.60 1.24 12.99
C GLN A 667 -15.12 1.47 12.90
N ASP A 668 -15.84 1.21 14.00
CA ASP A 668 -17.29 1.39 14.06
C ASP A 668 -17.71 2.83 13.78
N HIS A 669 -17.05 3.77 14.41
CA HIS A 669 -17.45 5.17 14.35
C HIS A 669 -17.20 5.82 12.99
N TYR A 670 -16.01 5.62 12.41
CA TYR A 670 -15.63 6.31 11.18
C TYR A 670 -16.36 5.76 9.93
N TRP A 671 -16.59 4.43 9.90
CA TRP A 671 -17.22 3.74 8.76
C TRP A 671 -18.73 3.51 8.92
N GLN A 672 -19.34 4.04 9.99
CA GLN A 672 -20.78 3.87 10.28
C GLN A 672 -21.68 4.37 9.15
N PHE A 673 -21.28 5.39 8.38
CA PHE A 673 -22.05 5.92 7.26
C PHE A 673 -22.37 4.87 6.19
N LEU A 674 -21.61 3.79 6.09
CA LEU A 674 -21.86 2.69 5.16
C LEU A 674 -23.10 1.87 5.53
N GLU A 675 -23.54 1.89 6.78
CA GLU A 675 -24.79 1.24 7.21
C GLU A 675 -26.01 1.94 6.59
N ASP A 676 -25.96 3.27 6.49
CA ASP A 676 -27.05 4.08 5.93
C ASP A 676 -27.11 3.98 4.39
N VAL A 677 -26.02 3.61 3.74
CA VAL A 677 -25.96 3.45 2.28
C VAL A 677 -26.71 2.22 1.78
N ASP A 678 -26.79 1.18 2.60
CA ASP A 678 -27.45 -0.11 2.32
C ASP A 678 -27.06 -0.77 0.97
N LEU A 679 -25.78 -0.75 0.65
CA LEU A 679 -25.18 -1.50 -0.47
C LEU A 679 -24.09 -2.45 0.03
N PRO A 680 -23.82 -3.54 -0.71
CA PRO A 680 -22.67 -4.38 -0.39
C PRO A 680 -21.36 -3.62 -0.61
N VAL A 681 -20.40 -3.87 0.28
CA VAL A 681 -19.09 -3.20 0.28
C VAL A 681 -17.98 -4.23 0.26
N VAL A 682 -16.94 -3.99 -0.52
CA VAL A 682 -15.71 -4.77 -0.54
C VAL A 682 -14.51 -3.89 -0.26
N ILE A 683 -13.60 -4.39 0.57
CA ILE A 683 -12.25 -3.78 0.69
C ILE A 683 -11.40 -4.36 -0.43
N GLY A 684 -11.01 -3.49 -1.37
CA GLY A 684 -10.19 -3.88 -2.52
C GLY A 684 -8.74 -4.10 -2.15
N GLU A 685 -8.23 -3.32 -1.18
CA GLU A 685 -6.85 -3.41 -0.72
C GLU A 685 -6.73 -3.08 0.76
N PHE A 686 -5.97 -3.90 1.49
CA PHE A 686 -5.45 -3.62 2.81
C PHE A 686 -4.18 -4.44 3.05
N HIS A 687 -3.28 -3.95 3.89
CA HIS A 687 -2.14 -4.73 4.36
C HIS A 687 -1.66 -4.29 5.74
N ILE A 688 -0.89 -5.17 6.35
CA ILE A 688 -0.11 -4.93 7.56
C ILE A 688 1.25 -5.54 7.31
N GLY A 689 2.31 -4.79 7.57
CA GLY A 689 3.66 -5.27 7.35
C GLY A 689 4.59 -4.98 8.51
N THR A 690 5.82 -5.48 8.44
CA THR A 690 6.84 -5.23 9.46
C THR A 690 8.24 -5.15 8.86
N ALA A 691 9.07 -4.26 9.40
CA ALA A 691 10.50 -4.23 9.09
C ALA A 691 11.32 -5.17 9.99
N THR A 692 10.70 -5.78 11.01
CA THR A 692 11.40 -6.68 11.95
C THR A 692 11.37 -8.11 11.41
N ASP A 693 12.51 -8.76 11.33
CA ASP A 693 12.71 -10.14 10.87
C ASP A 693 12.20 -10.43 9.44
N SER A 694 12.08 -9.39 8.61
CA SER A 694 11.62 -9.51 7.22
C SER A 694 12.74 -9.42 6.19
N GLY A 695 13.86 -8.75 6.53
CA GLY A 695 14.89 -8.38 5.55
C GLY A 695 14.50 -7.22 4.64
N LEU A 696 13.35 -6.56 4.89
CA LEU A 696 12.91 -5.33 4.22
C LEU A 696 12.97 -4.15 5.19
N PHE A 697 13.14 -2.94 4.66
CA PHE A 697 13.29 -1.71 5.47
C PHE A 697 11.95 -1.05 5.74
N ASN A 698 10.96 -1.34 4.91
CA ASN A 698 9.66 -0.70 4.94
C ASN A 698 8.59 -1.71 5.40
N PRO A 699 7.83 -1.40 6.46
CA PRO A 699 6.70 -2.21 6.90
C PRO A 699 5.40 -1.95 6.13
N GLY A 700 5.41 -1.12 5.09
CA GLY A 700 4.19 -0.72 4.38
C GLY A 700 3.46 0.45 5.04
N ILE A 701 2.14 0.49 4.92
CA ILE A 701 1.30 1.59 5.41
C ILE A 701 0.88 1.36 6.86
N VAL A 702 0.50 0.14 7.23
CA VAL A 702 0.14 -0.24 8.59
C VAL A 702 1.24 -1.13 9.17
N HIS A 703 1.81 -0.71 10.29
CA HIS A 703 2.99 -1.35 10.86
C HIS A 703 2.64 -2.29 12.01
N ALA A 704 3.10 -3.52 11.90
CA ALA A 704 3.20 -4.47 13.00
C ALA A 704 4.61 -4.45 13.61
N ALA A 705 4.71 -4.86 14.86
CA ALA A 705 5.96 -4.88 15.59
C ALA A 705 6.91 -6.02 15.15
N ASN A 706 6.37 -7.14 14.66
CA ASN A 706 7.08 -8.32 14.14
C ASN A 706 6.09 -9.22 13.37
N GLN A 707 6.55 -10.37 12.83
CA GLN A 707 5.71 -11.28 12.05
C GLN A 707 4.53 -11.88 12.84
N THR A 708 4.72 -12.19 14.12
CA THR A 708 3.64 -12.72 14.99
C THR A 708 2.55 -11.67 15.21
N ASP A 709 2.95 -10.42 15.46
CA ASP A 709 2.03 -9.29 15.61
C ASP A 709 1.30 -8.99 14.29
N ARG A 710 2.01 -9.05 13.15
CA ARG A 710 1.43 -8.92 11.81
C ARG A 710 0.31 -9.93 11.58
N ALA A 711 0.52 -11.18 11.95
CA ALA A 711 -0.47 -12.25 11.87
C ALA A 711 -1.68 -12.00 12.80
N ALA A 712 -1.43 -11.49 14.01
CA ALA A 712 -2.50 -11.13 14.96
C ALA A 712 -3.33 -9.94 14.45
N MET A 713 -2.68 -8.89 13.96
CA MET A 713 -3.36 -7.71 13.39
C MET A 713 -4.17 -8.09 12.14
N TYR A 714 -3.68 -8.99 11.28
CA TYR A 714 -4.47 -9.53 10.15
C TYR A 714 -5.77 -10.20 10.63
N LYS A 715 -5.70 -11.02 11.68
CA LYS A 715 -6.91 -11.67 12.26
C LYS A 715 -7.89 -10.62 12.80
N ASN A 716 -7.40 -9.61 13.50
CA ASN A 716 -8.24 -8.52 14.05
C ASN A 716 -8.89 -7.70 12.92
N TYR A 717 -8.14 -7.38 11.86
CA TYR A 717 -8.67 -6.71 10.68
C TYR A 717 -9.83 -7.52 10.08
N MET A 718 -9.62 -8.80 9.80
CA MET A 718 -10.63 -9.65 9.22
C MET A 718 -11.85 -9.85 10.15
N GLN A 719 -11.64 -9.92 11.46
CA GLN A 719 -12.74 -9.97 12.43
C GLN A 719 -13.61 -8.70 12.32
N SER A 720 -12.99 -7.51 12.31
CA SER A 720 -13.71 -6.24 12.19
C SER A 720 -14.52 -6.12 10.88
N VAL A 721 -14.03 -6.72 9.80
CA VAL A 721 -14.72 -6.78 8.51
C VAL A 721 -15.89 -7.76 8.54
N LEU A 722 -15.68 -8.96 9.07
CA LEU A 722 -16.71 -10.02 9.12
C LEU A 722 -17.93 -9.64 9.97
N GLU A 723 -17.76 -8.76 10.95
CA GLU A 723 -18.82 -8.27 11.83
C GLU A 723 -19.78 -7.29 11.14
N LYS A 724 -19.31 -6.57 10.09
CA LYS A 724 -20.14 -5.56 9.42
C LYS A 724 -21.16 -6.17 8.47
N PRO A 725 -22.47 -5.85 8.61
CA PRO A 725 -23.53 -6.50 7.82
C PRO A 725 -23.47 -6.18 6.33
N TYR A 726 -22.86 -5.07 5.94
CA TYR A 726 -22.71 -4.64 4.57
C TYR A 726 -21.47 -5.19 3.85
N MET A 727 -20.48 -5.75 4.58
CA MET A 727 -19.25 -6.24 3.97
C MET A 727 -19.45 -7.57 3.24
N VAL A 728 -18.95 -7.69 2.02
CA VAL A 728 -19.01 -8.91 1.20
C VAL A 728 -17.63 -9.45 0.82
N GLY A 729 -16.57 -8.79 1.26
CA GLY A 729 -15.21 -9.25 1.04
C GLY A 729 -14.13 -8.27 1.48
N ALA A 730 -12.89 -8.77 1.55
CA ALA A 730 -11.68 -7.98 1.76
C ALA A 730 -10.48 -8.69 1.13
N HIS A 731 -9.65 -7.92 0.43
CA HIS A 731 -8.50 -8.43 -0.32
C HIS A 731 -7.20 -7.85 0.22
N TRP A 732 -6.25 -8.74 0.48
CA TRP A 732 -4.94 -8.38 0.99
C TRP A 732 -4.02 -7.90 -0.14
N PHE A 733 -3.47 -6.71 -0.06
CA PHE A 733 -2.44 -6.20 -0.95
C PHE A 733 -1.06 -6.33 -0.28
N GLN A 734 -0.22 -7.32 -0.68
CA GLN A 734 -0.31 -8.12 -1.90
C GLN A 734 0.18 -9.56 -1.67
N TYR A 735 0.26 -10.38 -2.75
CA TYR A 735 0.66 -11.77 -2.66
C TYR A 735 2.15 -11.97 -2.36
N VAL A 736 3.03 -11.24 -3.07
CA VAL A 736 4.50 -11.32 -2.95
C VAL A 736 5.02 -10.05 -2.29
N ASP A 737 6.03 -10.15 -1.43
CA ASP A 737 6.77 -8.98 -0.95
C ASP A 737 7.28 -8.14 -2.12
N GLU A 738 7.36 -6.85 -1.90
CA GLU A 738 7.95 -5.95 -2.87
C GLU A 738 9.47 -6.12 -2.93
N PRO A 739 10.11 -5.78 -4.06
CA PRO A 739 11.57 -5.83 -4.16
C PRO A 739 12.22 -4.96 -3.09
N VAL A 740 13.18 -5.51 -2.35
CA VAL A 740 13.94 -4.76 -1.31
C VAL A 740 14.51 -3.46 -1.86
N SER A 741 14.95 -3.46 -3.12
CA SER A 741 15.46 -2.30 -3.86
C SER A 741 14.38 -1.39 -4.44
N GLY A 742 13.11 -1.63 -4.15
CA GLY A 742 11.97 -0.83 -4.62
C GLY A 742 11.39 -1.25 -5.96
N ARG A 743 10.06 -1.22 -6.07
CA ARG A 743 9.36 -1.40 -7.35
C ARG A 743 9.84 -0.38 -8.37
N ALA A 744 9.96 -0.81 -9.63
CA ALA A 744 10.50 0.04 -10.69
C ALA A 744 9.68 1.31 -10.95
N PHE A 745 8.35 1.28 -10.75
CA PHE A 745 7.47 2.40 -11.05
C PHE A 745 7.48 3.48 -9.97
N ASP A 746 7.35 3.11 -8.70
CA ASP A 746 7.10 4.02 -7.58
C ASP A 746 8.03 3.85 -6.37
N GLY A 747 8.90 2.83 -6.41
CA GLY A 747 9.90 2.62 -5.36
C GLY A 747 9.40 1.91 -4.11
N GLU A 748 8.15 1.43 -4.07
CA GLU A 748 7.64 0.67 -2.92
C GLU A 748 8.50 -0.57 -2.67
N ASN A 749 8.82 -0.84 -1.39
CA ASN A 749 9.69 -1.93 -0.97
C ASN A 749 9.28 -2.54 0.38
N ALA A 750 8.00 -2.75 0.54
CA ALA A 750 7.40 -3.15 1.81
C ALA A 750 7.34 -4.68 2.01
N ASN A 751 7.40 -5.10 3.29
CA ASN A 751 7.09 -6.45 3.71
C ASN A 751 5.58 -6.63 3.85
N ILE A 752 4.91 -6.90 2.76
CA ILE A 752 3.45 -7.03 2.70
C ILE A 752 2.97 -8.31 2.01
N GLY A 753 3.90 -9.17 1.55
CA GLY A 753 3.59 -10.43 0.89
C GLY A 753 3.12 -11.53 1.84
N PHE A 754 2.35 -12.48 1.34
CA PHE A 754 2.22 -13.79 1.96
C PHE A 754 3.47 -14.65 1.71
N VAL A 755 4.20 -14.34 0.65
CA VAL A 755 5.45 -14.97 0.29
C VAL A 755 6.57 -13.93 0.10
N THR A 756 7.80 -14.34 0.36
CA THR A 756 9.00 -13.52 0.18
C THR A 756 9.33 -13.31 -1.31
N THR A 757 10.31 -12.46 -1.61
CA THR A 757 10.89 -12.31 -2.96
C THR A 757 11.57 -13.59 -3.49
N THR A 758 11.77 -14.59 -2.64
CA THR A 758 12.25 -15.95 -3.00
C THR A 758 11.12 -16.99 -3.05
N ASP A 759 9.87 -16.54 -3.02
CA ASP A 759 8.65 -17.36 -3.07
C ASP A 759 8.49 -18.34 -1.89
N ILE A 760 8.98 -17.95 -0.71
CA ILE A 760 8.82 -18.72 0.54
C ILE A 760 7.65 -18.14 1.35
N PRO A 761 6.64 -18.94 1.72
CA PRO A 761 5.54 -18.49 2.56
C PRO A 761 5.99 -18.06 3.96
N TYR A 762 5.38 -17.00 4.52
CA TYR A 762 5.55 -16.59 5.92
C TYR A 762 4.70 -17.50 6.82
N PRO A 763 5.30 -18.35 7.67
CA PRO A 763 4.54 -19.36 8.44
C PRO A 763 3.45 -18.74 9.31
N GLU A 764 3.76 -17.65 10.01
CA GLU A 764 2.85 -16.97 10.92
C GLU A 764 1.61 -16.42 10.18
N MET A 765 1.85 -15.84 8.99
CA MET A 765 0.77 -15.31 8.15
C MET A 765 -0.10 -16.42 7.59
N ILE A 766 0.49 -17.55 7.15
CA ILE A 766 -0.26 -18.67 6.60
C ILE A 766 -1.11 -19.34 7.67
N GLU A 767 -0.59 -19.50 8.90
CA GLU A 767 -1.35 -19.99 10.03
C GLU A 767 -2.55 -19.08 10.34
N ALA A 768 -2.32 -17.76 10.40
CA ALA A 768 -3.39 -16.77 10.63
C ALA A 768 -4.47 -16.79 9.53
N VAL A 769 -4.04 -16.93 8.26
CA VAL A 769 -4.97 -17.06 7.13
C VAL A 769 -5.84 -18.31 7.29
N LYS A 770 -5.25 -19.46 7.58
CA LYS A 770 -5.99 -20.72 7.78
C LYS A 770 -6.97 -20.64 8.96
N ASP A 771 -6.58 -19.97 10.05
CA ASP A 771 -7.47 -19.71 11.20
C ASP A 771 -8.70 -18.90 10.79
N VAL A 772 -8.48 -17.80 10.05
CA VAL A 772 -9.57 -16.94 9.58
C VAL A 772 -10.46 -17.68 8.59
N THR A 773 -9.87 -18.27 7.55
CA THR A 773 -10.62 -18.89 6.45
C THR A 773 -11.39 -20.13 6.87
N SER A 774 -10.88 -20.91 7.83
CA SER A 774 -11.57 -22.09 8.35
C SER A 774 -12.86 -21.77 9.13
N THR A 775 -12.96 -20.55 9.69
CA THR A 775 -14.09 -20.14 10.55
C THR A 775 -14.92 -19.00 9.98
N MET A 776 -14.48 -18.35 8.91
CA MET A 776 -15.07 -17.09 8.44
C MET A 776 -16.56 -17.23 8.06
N TYR A 777 -16.96 -18.32 7.41
CA TYR A 777 -18.35 -18.51 7.04
C TYR A 777 -19.24 -18.76 8.25
N GLU A 778 -18.80 -19.59 9.21
CA GLU A 778 -19.54 -19.83 10.46
C GLU A 778 -19.68 -18.53 11.26
N LYS A 779 -18.59 -17.74 11.38
CA LYS A 779 -18.63 -16.43 12.05
C LYS A 779 -19.52 -15.43 11.32
N ARG A 780 -19.44 -15.35 10.00
CA ARG A 780 -20.22 -14.41 9.19
C ARG A 780 -21.71 -14.77 9.17
N TYR A 781 -22.04 -16.05 8.98
CA TYR A 781 -23.41 -16.57 8.92
C TYR A 781 -24.01 -16.78 10.30
N GLY A 782 -23.22 -17.18 11.28
CA GLY A 782 -23.66 -17.50 12.63
C GLY A 782 -24.51 -16.38 13.25
N LYS A 783 -25.54 -16.78 14.00
CA LYS A 783 -26.47 -15.89 14.70
C LYS A 783 -25.89 -15.43 16.02
#